data_6409f9799f5d45a33297f869f35c12a2
#
_entry.id   6409f9799f5d45a33297f869f35c12a2
#
_cell.length_a   1.000
_cell.length_b   1.000
_cell.length_c   1.000
_cell.angle_alpha   90.00
_cell.angle_beta   90.00
_cell.angle_gamma   90.00
#
_symmetry.space_group_name_H-M   'P 1'
#
loop_
_entity.id
_entity.type
_entity.pdbx_description
1 polymer ?
#
loop_
_entity_poly.entity_id
_entity_poly.type
_entity_poly.pdbx_seq_one_letter_code
_entity_poly.pdbx_strand_id
1 'polypeptide(L)'
;HIGPDAVIVETLQRTTEAAAPNSPADSDLAAALDASIPDLLPDAALRKHPLAAWIEMEMGLLDGQVLERHPPVRISEAAAALAARTGRDEARCQAQLERMLSVMSLPGKDRGDAGSRAFMAFKLHQFISGAGDVHATLHAGSARLVTMDGQAFDPRAPDARLYPTFFCRVCGQEHHPVLRITEGGRALFLPRGIDDTPASNQDGAEVAGYLMPDSDSADARFSGAPDDFPDDWIEQGPSGTRLRADRRKLAPQRCEVLPSGHEGTPGRIAWFLPGRFRFCPACGNQPAQQARERNKLAGLSSEGRSSATTLLVSSILRWMNAQGSGMPAERRKLLGFTDNRQDAALQAGNFNDFLFVTLLRAATLTAVRAAGEDGLAPDDFGRRVMQALGFVAINRDRRVEWMQDPEAKGVGQIDAERTLAQVLTHRVWVDQRRGWRFTNPNLEELGLVQADYVSLDELAADGAAFAGGPDVLAQASPAVRRQALHLVLETMRKGLAVHVEALEPTAADALANRSRGALREPWAFPSQEVPRHAAALMVEAPKKKHTGMRSEPLIVRAGPRSALAKQLRRNGLWTAARLSEADYVALVETLLAAAAEYQLVVSVDTGFDMPGWRLAPNALRLLPSKGRADGRRINPYFAGLYSSLADVL
;
A
#
# COMPACT_ATOMS: atom_id res chain seq x y z
N HIS A 1 8.32 4.10 -37.53
CA HIS A 1 7.57 3.27 -38.49
C HIS A 1 8.47 2.13 -38.94
N ILE A 2 8.11 0.91 -38.58
CA ILE A 2 8.73 -0.30 -39.12
C ILE A 2 7.95 -0.63 -40.40
N GLY A 3 8.65 -0.62 -41.56
CA GLY A 3 8.01 -0.96 -42.83
C GLY A 3 7.69 -2.47 -42.91
N PRO A 4 6.75 -2.88 -43.79
CA PRO A 4 6.38 -4.29 -43.95
C PRO A 4 7.58 -5.18 -44.30
N ASP A 5 8.60 -4.66 -44.96
CA ASP A 5 9.82 -5.38 -45.34
C ASP A 5 10.75 -5.69 -44.14
N ALA A 6 10.52 -5.08 -42.97
CA ALA A 6 11.24 -5.37 -41.74
C ALA A 6 10.57 -6.48 -40.89
N VAL A 7 9.42 -7.01 -41.34
CA VAL A 7 8.73 -8.13 -40.68
C VAL A 7 9.30 -9.44 -41.21
N ILE A 8 10.15 -10.09 -40.40
CA ILE A 8 10.64 -11.44 -40.69
C ILE A 8 9.55 -12.41 -40.24
N VAL A 9 9.02 -13.19 -41.17
CA VAL A 9 8.07 -14.27 -40.85
C VAL A 9 8.84 -15.37 -40.10
N GLU A 10 8.41 -15.67 -38.86
CA GLU A 10 9.00 -16.76 -38.09
C GLU A 10 8.64 -18.09 -38.73
N THR A 11 9.67 -18.88 -39.11
CA THR A 11 9.49 -20.27 -39.57
C THR A 11 9.93 -21.21 -38.46
N LEU A 12 9.03 -22.12 -38.07
CA LEU A 12 9.32 -23.17 -37.11
C LEU A 12 10.00 -24.35 -37.84
N GLN A 13 11.04 -24.87 -37.23
CA GLN A 13 11.78 -26.03 -37.74
C GLN A 13 12.07 -27.00 -36.59
N ARG A 14 12.05 -28.28 -36.88
CA ARG A 14 12.51 -29.31 -35.95
C ARG A 14 14.02 -29.24 -35.79
N THR A 15 14.46 -29.38 -34.56
CA THR A 15 15.89 -29.39 -34.21
C THR A 15 16.42 -30.82 -34.00
N THR A 16 15.55 -31.72 -33.49
CA THR A 16 15.89 -33.12 -33.26
C THR A 16 15.68 -33.96 -34.51
N GLU A 17 16.36 -35.10 -34.57
CA GLU A 17 16.28 -36.05 -35.70
C GLU A 17 15.13 -37.08 -35.54
N ALA A 18 14.26 -36.91 -34.59
CA ALA A 18 13.11 -37.80 -34.42
C ALA A 18 12.20 -37.80 -35.67
N ALA A 19 12.00 -38.95 -36.26
CA ALA A 19 11.14 -39.09 -37.43
C ALA A 19 9.67 -38.90 -37.01
N ALA A 20 8.96 -38.02 -37.70
CA ALA A 20 7.50 -37.99 -37.59
C ALA A 20 6.89 -39.22 -38.28
N PRO A 21 5.84 -39.82 -37.77
CA PRO A 21 4.98 -39.48 -36.62
C PRO A 21 5.39 -40.19 -35.31
N ASN A 22 6.53 -40.80 -35.25
CA ASN A 22 6.94 -41.60 -34.09
C ASN A 22 7.68 -40.74 -33.07
N SER A 23 6.99 -40.43 -31.99
CA SER A 23 7.64 -40.07 -30.72
C SER A 23 8.71 -41.15 -30.35
N PRO A 24 9.80 -40.78 -29.63
CA PRO A 24 10.77 -41.79 -29.19
C PRO A 24 10.09 -42.98 -28.52
N ALA A 25 10.63 -44.19 -28.76
CA ALA A 25 10.04 -45.40 -28.16
C ALA A 25 10.09 -45.31 -26.62
N ASP A 26 9.12 -45.86 -25.93
CA ASP A 26 9.00 -45.78 -24.46
C ASP A 26 10.21 -46.45 -23.77
N SER A 27 10.78 -47.47 -24.38
CA SER A 27 12.03 -48.12 -23.94
C SER A 27 13.22 -47.19 -23.99
N ASP A 28 13.33 -46.37 -25.05
CA ASP A 28 14.46 -45.44 -25.23
C ASP A 28 14.33 -44.24 -24.29
N LEU A 29 13.10 -43.79 -24.06
CA LEU A 29 12.80 -42.76 -23.06
C LEU A 29 13.13 -43.27 -21.66
N ALA A 30 12.71 -44.50 -21.32
CA ALA A 30 13.02 -45.10 -20.02
C ALA A 30 14.53 -45.23 -19.81
N ALA A 31 15.26 -45.68 -20.80
CA ALA A 31 16.72 -45.76 -20.75
C ALA A 31 17.39 -44.38 -20.60
N ALA A 32 16.87 -43.35 -21.32
CA ALA A 32 17.36 -41.98 -21.21
C ALA A 32 17.09 -41.37 -19.82
N LEU A 33 15.97 -41.72 -19.18
CA LEU A 33 15.65 -41.29 -17.80
C LEU A 33 16.49 -42.00 -16.74
N ASP A 34 16.96 -43.21 -17.04
CA ASP A 34 17.85 -43.99 -16.15
C ASP A 34 19.31 -43.55 -16.25
N ALA A 35 19.70 -42.96 -17.38
CA ALA A 35 21.05 -42.47 -17.64
C ALA A 35 21.29 -41.11 -16.98
N SER A 36 22.56 -40.83 -16.63
CA SER A 36 22.98 -39.50 -16.20
C SER A 36 23.16 -38.57 -17.39
N ILE A 37 22.56 -37.38 -17.36
CA ILE A 37 22.73 -36.36 -18.39
C ILE A 37 24.02 -35.57 -18.09
N PRO A 38 25.07 -35.66 -18.95
CA PRO A 38 26.35 -34.98 -18.71
C PRO A 38 26.22 -33.46 -18.89
N ASP A 39 27.16 -32.70 -18.32
CA ASP A 39 27.22 -31.24 -18.47
C ASP A 39 27.61 -30.84 -19.90
N LEU A 40 28.49 -31.63 -20.54
CA LEU A 40 28.92 -31.42 -21.91
C LEU A 40 28.12 -32.35 -22.82
N LEU A 41 27.18 -31.81 -23.55
CA LEU A 41 26.37 -32.55 -24.53
C LEU A 41 26.27 -31.73 -25.82
N PRO A 42 27.10 -32.07 -26.84
CA PRO A 42 27.14 -31.32 -28.11
C PRO A 42 25.84 -31.46 -28.92
N ASP A 43 25.60 -30.55 -29.85
CA ASP A 43 24.40 -30.49 -30.69
C ASP A 43 24.12 -31.79 -31.41
N ALA A 44 25.18 -32.45 -31.92
CA ALA A 44 25.03 -33.74 -32.61
C ALA A 44 24.48 -34.86 -31.72
N ALA A 45 24.81 -34.84 -30.42
CA ALA A 45 24.28 -35.80 -29.46
C ALA A 45 22.84 -35.42 -29.03
N LEU A 46 22.57 -34.14 -28.81
CA LEU A 46 21.22 -33.64 -28.47
C LEU A 46 20.21 -33.91 -29.58
N ARG A 47 20.61 -33.78 -30.87
CA ARG A 47 19.74 -34.09 -32.01
C ARG A 47 19.19 -35.51 -31.99
N LYS A 48 19.94 -36.44 -31.46
CA LYS A 48 19.60 -37.88 -31.38
C LYS A 48 19.08 -38.31 -30.00
N HIS A 49 19.09 -37.43 -29.02
CA HIS A 49 18.76 -37.78 -27.66
C HIS A 49 17.22 -37.96 -27.47
N PRO A 50 16.74 -39.14 -27.01
CA PRO A 50 15.32 -39.44 -26.94
C PRO A 50 14.54 -38.42 -26.09
N LEU A 51 15.10 -38.00 -24.94
CA LEU A 51 14.44 -37.02 -24.07
C LEU A 51 14.39 -35.61 -24.69
N ALA A 52 15.41 -35.22 -25.47
CA ALA A 52 15.39 -33.95 -26.19
C ALA A 52 14.33 -33.95 -27.30
N ALA A 53 14.19 -35.05 -28.01
CA ALA A 53 13.12 -35.23 -29.01
C ALA A 53 11.73 -35.21 -28.38
N TRP A 54 11.56 -35.89 -27.25
CA TRP A 54 10.30 -35.87 -26.51
C TRP A 54 9.93 -34.46 -26.06
N ILE A 55 10.87 -33.69 -25.50
CA ILE A 55 10.65 -32.29 -25.10
C ILE A 55 10.26 -31.44 -26.31
N GLU A 56 10.91 -31.60 -27.45
CA GLU A 56 10.54 -30.85 -28.65
C GLU A 56 9.13 -31.14 -29.10
N MET A 57 8.68 -32.41 -29.04
CA MET A 57 7.37 -32.81 -29.53
C MET A 57 6.21 -32.61 -28.56
N GLU A 58 6.44 -32.76 -27.28
CA GLU A 58 5.37 -32.71 -26.27
C GLU A 58 5.31 -31.38 -25.52
N MET A 59 6.35 -30.57 -25.61
CA MET A 59 6.41 -29.26 -24.94
C MET A 59 6.70 -28.10 -25.90
N GLY A 60 7.31 -28.36 -27.04
CA GLY A 60 7.81 -27.33 -27.96
C GLY A 60 6.94 -27.09 -29.18
N LEU A 61 6.58 -28.15 -29.89
CA LEU A 61 5.93 -28.10 -31.20
C LEU A 61 4.73 -29.03 -31.25
N LEU A 62 3.65 -28.56 -31.84
CA LEU A 62 2.49 -29.39 -32.26
C LEU A 62 2.72 -29.84 -33.70
N ASP A 63 2.53 -31.13 -33.92
CA ASP A 63 2.61 -31.75 -35.24
C ASP A 63 1.24 -31.72 -35.93
N GLY A 64 1.14 -30.93 -37.01
CA GLY A 64 -0.03 -30.77 -37.81
C GLY A 64 0.31 -30.64 -39.28
N GLN A 65 -0.58 -30.14 -40.10
CA GLN A 65 -0.30 -29.80 -41.52
C GLN A 65 0.80 -28.75 -41.62
N VAL A 66 0.94 -27.88 -40.59
CA VAL A 66 1.99 -26.90 -40.40
C VAL A 66 2.49 -27.05 -38.95
N LEU A 67 3.81 -26.90 -38.73
CA LEU A 67 4.34 -26.90 -37.38
C LEU A 67 3.84 -25.67 -36.61
N GLU A 68 3.24 -25.89 -35.47
CA GLU A 68 2.77 -24.85 -34.57
C GLU A 68 3.51 -24.95 -33.22
N ARG A 69 3.55 -23.85 -32.47
CA ARG A 69 4.07 -23.86 -31.10
C ARG A 69 3.11 -24.56 -30.17
N HIS A 70 3.63 -25.47 -29.36
CA HIS A 70 2.84 -26.07 -28.29
C HIS A 70 2.43 -24.99 -27.26
N PRO A 71 1.19 -25.01 -26.74
CA PRO A 71 0.82 -24.21 -25.58
C PRO A 71 1.77 -24.47 -24.41
N PRO A 72 2.01 -23.49 -23.52
CA PRO A 72 2.87 -23.68 -22.35
C PRO A 72 2.40 -24.87 -21.50
N VAL A 73 3.34 -25.77 -21.19
CA VAL A 73 3.09 -26.96 -20.36
C VAL A 73 3.81 -26.80 -19.02
N ARG A 74 3.17 -27.20 -17.94
CA ARG A 74 3.82 -27.23 -16.62
C ARG A 74 4.83 -28.38 -16.56
N ILE A 75 5.97 -28.13 -15.92
CA ILE A 75 6.99 -29.18 -15.75
C ILE A 75 6.43 -30.40 -15.02
N SER A 76 5.56 -30.19 -14.02
CA SER A 76 4.88 -31.27 -13.31
C SER A 76 3.94 -32.08 -14.19
N GLU A 77 3.19 -31.43 -15.09
CA GLU A 77 2.32 -32.11 -16.06
C GLU A 77 3.14 -32.92 -17.06
N ALA A 78 4.23 -32.34 -17.55
CA ALA A 78 5.19 -33.03 -18.42
C ALA A 78 5.84 -34.24 -17.73
N ALA A 79 6.24 -34.09 -16.46
CA ALA A 79 6.82 -35.17 -15.67
C ALA A 79 5.81 -36.32 -15.45
N ALA A 80 4.56 -35.98 -15.11
CA ALA A 80 3.49 -36.99 -14.96
C ALA A 80 3.21 -37.74 -16.28
N ALA A 81 3.15 -37.04 -17.43
CA ALA A 81 2.98 -37.65 -18.73
C ALA A 81 4.13 -38.61 -19.09
N LEU A 82 5.36 -38.17 -18.79
CA LEU A 82 6.56 -38.97 -19.04
C LEU A 82 6.62 -40.21 -18.12
N ALA A 83 6.23 -40.05 -16.85
CA ALA A 83 6.11 -41.13 -15.89
C ALA A 83 5.07 -42.18 -16.32
N ALA A 84 3.91 -41.74 -16.80
CA ALA A 84 2.84 -42.63 -17.31
C ALA A 84 3.29 -43.45 -18.52
N ARG A 85 4.10 -42.88 -19.42
CA ARG A 85 4.66 -43.58 -20.60
C ARG A 85 5.76 -44.54 -20.26
N THR A 86 6.64 -44.21 -19.32
CA THR A 86 7.89 -44.94 -19.09
C THR A 86 7.86 -45.85 -17.88
N GLY A 87 6.82 -45.72 -17.01
CA GLY A 87 6.72 -46.44 -15.75
C GLY A 87 7.80 -46.00 -14.72
N ARG A 88 8.40 -44.83 -14.91
CA ARG A 88 9.40 -44.27 -13.97
C ARG A 88 8.71 -43.36 -12.96
N ASP A 89 9.38 -43.15 -11.82
CA ASP A 89 8.96 -42.23 -10.76
C ASP A 89 8.84 -40.79 -11.31
N GLU A 90 7.78 -40.08 -10.93
CA GLU A 90 7.49 -38.72 -11.40
C GLU A 90 8.57 -37.71 -10.99
N ALA A 91 9.09 -37.82 -9.75
CA ALA A 91 10.13 -36.94 -9.25
C ALA A 91 11.44 -37.13 -10.06
N ARG A 92 11.74 -38.37 -10.45
CA ARG A 92 12.87 -38.67 -11.34
C ARG A 92 12.65 -38.09 -12.73
N CYS A 93 11.47 -38.25 -13.30
CA CYS A 93 11.10 -37.65 -14.59
C CYS A 93 11.26 -36.14 -14.57
N GLN A 94 10.76 -35.48 -13.52
CA GLN A 94 10.90 -34.05 -13.34
C GLN A 94 12.37 -33.62 -13.28
N ALA A 95 13.18 -34.26 -12.44
CA ALA A 95 14.59 -33.93 -12.30
C ALA A 95 15.37 -34.07 -13.63
N GLN A 96 15.06 -35.11 -14.42
CA GLN A 96 15.70 -35.33 -15.72
C GLN A 96 15.21 -34.32 -16.78
N LEU A 97 13.93 -33.93 -16.76
CA LEU A 97 13.39 -32.86 -17.61
C LEU A 97 14.10 -31.53 -17.30
N GLU A 98 14.14 -31.14 -16.02
CA GLU A 98 14.80 -29.90 -15.59
C GLU A 98 16.27 -29.90 -16.00
N ARG A 99 16.98 -31.03 -15.84
CA ARG A 99 18.36 -31.18 -16.23
C ARG A 99 18.54 -31.05 -17.74
N MET A 100 17.72 -31.72 -18.54
CA MET A 100 17.80 -31.67 -20.02
C MET A 100 17.50 -30.25 -20.52
N LEU A 101 16.45 -29.63 -20.03
CA LEU A 101 16.11 -28.24 -20.36
C LEU A 101 17.27 -27.29 -20.04
N SER A 102 17.90 -27.47 -18.87
CA SER A 102 19.05 -26.67 -18.46
C SER A 102 20.22 -26.84 -19.47
N VAL A 103 20.57 -28.06 -19.82
CA VAL A 103 21.66 -28.34 -20.78
C VAL A 103 21.33 -27.77 -22.15
N MET A 104 20.11 -28.00 -22.66
CA MET A 104 19.69 -27.51 -23.99
C MET A 104 19.68 -26.00 -24.09
N SER A 105 19.51 -25.28 -22.97
CA SER A 105 19.50 -23.82 -22.91
C SER A 105 20.90 -23.19 -22.88
N LEU A 106 21.95 -23.97 -22.61
CA LEU A 106 23.31 -23.45 -22.59
C LEU A 106 23.81 -23.09 -24.01
N PRO A 107 24.68 -22.07 -24.15
CA PRO A 107 25.38 -21.81 -25.40
C PRO A 107 26.20 -23.03 -25.84
N GLY A 108 26.30 -23.24 -27.15
CA GLY A 108 27.08 -24.37 -27.70
C GLY A 108 28.52 -24.48 -27.15
N LYS A 109 29.21 -23.35 -27.01
CA LYS A 109 30.55 -23.28 -26.41
C LYS A 109 30.63 -23.86 -24.98
N ASP A 110 29.55 -23.76 -24.22
CA ASP A 110 29.47 -24.26 -22.85
C ASP A 110 29.02 -25.74 -22.80
N ARG A 111 28.67 -26.33 -23.96
CA ARG A 111 28.27 -27.73 -24.16
C ARG A 111 29.24 -28.57 -24.99
N GLY A 112 30.38 -27.98 -25.36
CA GLY A 112 31.42 -28.66 -26.17
C GLY A 112 31.32 -28.45 -27.68
N ASP A 113 30.50 -27.49 -28.15
CA ASP A 113 30.36 -27.06 -29.54
C ASP A 113 30.94 -25.67 -29.78
N ALA A 114 31.13 -25.33 -31.07
CA ALA A 114 31.46 -23.97 -31.47
C ALA A 114 30.19 -23.15 -31.66
N GLY A 115 29.95 -22.16 -30.84
CA GLY A 115 28.83 -21.25 -31.04
C GLY A 115 28.25 -20.69 -29.76
N SER A 116 27.58 -19.54 -29.89
CA SER A 116 26.95 -18.82 -28.76
C SER A 116 25.45 -19.09 -28.64
N ARG A 117 24.83 -19.86 -29.54
CA ARG A 117 23.40 -20.17 -29.52
C ARG A 117 23.11 -21.37 -28.65
N ALA A 118 21.96 -21.32 -27.98
CA ALA A 118 21.40 -22.48 -27.31
C ALA A 118 20.92 -23.52 -28.34
N PHE A 119 20.87 -24.80 -27.95
CA PHE A 119 20.31 -25.86 -28.79
C PHE A 119 18.84 -25.65 -29.03
N MET A 120 18.09 -25.45 -27.96
CA MET A 120 16.70 -24.96 -27.97
C MET A 120 16.56 -23.78 -27.02
N ALA A 121 15.91 -22.73 -27.50
CA ALA A 121 15.52 -21.62 -26.63
C ALA A 121 14.16 -21.94 -26.04
N PHE A 122 14.08 -22.14 -24.73
CA PHE A 122 12.81 -22.25 -24.04
C PHE A 122 12.50 -20.99 -23.27
N LYS A 123 11.21 -20.73 -23.05
CA LYS A 123 10.70 -19.62 -22.25
C LYS A 123 9.96 -20.18 -21.06
N LEU A 124 10.33 -19.75 -19.85
CA LEU A 124 9.56 -20.04 -18.66
C LEU A 124 8.45 -19.01 -18.53
N HIS A 125 7.19 -19.47 -18.52
CA HIS A 125 6.04 -18.63 -18.25
C HIS A 125 5.58 -18.89 -16.82
N GLN A 126 5.63 -17.86 -15.99
CA GLN A 126 5.07 -17.91 -14.66
C GLN A 126 3.85 -16.99 -14.62
N PHE A 127 2.69 -17.59 -14.35
CA PHE A 127 1.46 -16.82 -14.16
C PHE A 127 1.43 -16.33 -12.73
N ILE A 128 1.40 -15.02 -12.58
CA ILE A 128 1.28 -14.34 -11.30
C ILE A 128 -0.16 -13.86 -11.19
N SER A 129 -0.97 -14.53 -10.38
CA SER A 129 -2.26 -14.01 -9.94
C SER A 129 -2.06 -13.13 -8.71
N GLY A 130 -2.97 -12.16 -8.49
CA GLY A 130 -3.00 -11.44 -7.21
C GLY A 130 -3.15 -12.44 -6.05
N ALA A 131 -2.61 -12.09 -4.89
CA ALA A 131 -2.64 -12.94 -3.69
C ALA A 131 -4.07 -13.25 -3.18
N GLY A 132 -5.10 -12.66 -3.80
CA GLY A 132 -6.48 -12.74 -3.33
C GLY A 132 -6.72 -11.91 -2.07
N ASP A 133 -7.91 -11.97 -1.52
CA ASP A 133 -8.24 -11.31 -0.25
C ASP A 133 -7.87 -12.23 0.93
N VAL A 134 -7.42 -11.64 2.03
CA VAL A 134 -7.23 -12.38 3.28
C VAL A 134 -8.60 -12.66 3.88
N HIS A 135 -8.85 -13.91 4.22
CA HIS A 135 -10.07 -14.37 4.86
C HIS A 135 -9.80 -14.77 6.31
N ALA A 136 -10.73 -14.52 7.19
CA ALA A 136 -10.64 -14.92 8.59
C ALA A 136 -11.99 -15.42 9.11
N THR A 137 -11.93 -16.37 10.06
CA THR A 137 -13.11 -16.75 10.86
C THR A 137 -13.40 -15.68 11.91
N LEU A 138 -14.62 -15.68 12.45
CA LEU A 138 -15.00 -14.78 13.55
C LEU A 138 -14.53 -15.27 14.93
N HIS A 139 -13.86 -16.40 15.03
CA HIS A 139 -13.30 -16.87 16.29
C HIS A 139 -12.32 -15.86 16.90
N ALA A 140 -12.17 -15.90 18.20
CA ALA A 140 -11.18 -15.10 18.93
C ALA A 140 -9.92 -15.91 19.24
N GLY A 141 -8.80 -15.23 19.44
CA GLY A 141 -7.54 -15.81 19.92
C GLY A 141 -7.00 -16.92 19.01
N SER A 142 -6.52 -18.01 19.61
CA SER A 142 -5.86 -19.12 18.92
C SER A 142 -6.81 -20.00 18.08
N ALA A 143 -8.11 -19.93 18.32
CA ALA A 143 -9.11 -20.64 17.51
C ALA A 143 -9.39 -19.98 16.17
N ARG A 144 -8.90 -18.76 15.96
CA ARG A 144 -9.09 -18.00 14.73
C ARG A 144 -8.22 -18.55 13.60
N LEU A 145 -8.82 -18.84 12.46
CA LEU A 145 -8.11 -19.08 11.21
C LEU A 145 -7.98 -17.78 10.43
N VAL A 146 -6.79 -17.52 9.89
CA VAL A 146 -6.52 -16.48 8.90
C VAL A 146 -5.83 -17.15 7.72
N THR A 147 -6.37 -17.01 6.52
CA THR A 147 -5.89 -17.68 5.31
C THR A 147 -6.03 -16.80 4.07
N MET A 148 -5.24 -17.09 3.05
CA MET A 148 -5.35 -16.53 1.70
C MET A 148 -5.96 -17.53 0.69
N ASP A 149 -6.34 -18.72 1.12
CA ASP A 149 -6.79 -19.80 0.22
C ASP A 149 -8.22 -19.60 -0.26
N GLY A 150 -8.86 -18.55 -0.21
CA GLY A 150 -10.17 -18.25 -0.82
C GLY A 150 -11.29 -19.28 -0.55
N GLN A 151 -11.19 -20.01 0.56
CA GLN A 151 -12.17 -21.02 0.96
C GLN A 151 -13.40 -20.36 1.60
N ALA A 152 -14.55 -21.01 1.53
CA ALA A 152 -15.78 -20.52 2.14
C ALA A 152 -15.86 -20.83 3.64
N PHE A 153 -15.24 -21.93 4.07
CA PHE A 153 -15.28 -22.44 5.45
C PHE A 153 -13.89 -22.89 5.94
N ASP A 154 -13.70 -22.90 7.24
CA ASP A 154 -12.48 -23.41 7.88
C ASP A 154 -12.42 -24.95 7.68
N PRO A 155 -11.37 -25.50 7.03
CA PRO A 155 -11.23 -26.95 6.87
C PRO A 155 -11.17 -27.74 8.18
N ARG A 156 -10.75 -27.09 9.28
CA ARG A 156 -10.67 -27.69 10.60
C ARG A 156 -11.99 -27.62 11.37
N ALA A 157 -12.88 -26.72 10.97
CA ALA A 157 -14.18 -26.49 11.57
C ALA A 157 -15.19 -26.16 10.44
N PRO A 158 -15.76 -27.18 9.78
CA PRO A 158 -16.57 -27.00 8.57
C PRO A 158 -17.80 -26.09 8.71
N ASP A 159 -18.25 -25.86 9.95
CA ASP A 159 -19.33 -24.92 10.26
C ASP A 159 -18.84 -23.48 10.38
N ALA A 160 -17.54 -23.24 10.49
CA ALA A 160 -16.97 -21.90 10.66
C ALA A 160 -16.75 -21.24 9.29
N ARG A 161 -17.47 -20.17 9.04
CA ARG A 161 -17.42 -19.39 7.81
C ARG A 161 -16.20 -18.47 7.79
N LEU A 162 -15.60 -18.32 6.61
CA LEU A 162 -14.49 -17.42 6.33
C LEU A 162 -14.99 -16.13 5.68
N TYR A 163 -14.53 -15.00 6.17
CA TYR A 163 -14.92 -13.67 5.71
C TYR A 163 -13.72 -12.92 5.14
N PRO A 164 -13.85 -12.22 4.00
CA PRO A 164 -12.85 -11.26 3.55
C PRO A 164 -12.60 -10.23 4.65
N THR A 165 -11.33 -9.94 4.93
CA THR A 165 -10.94 -9.14 6.09
C THR A 165 -10.25 -7.86 5.65
N PHE A 166 -10.82 -6.74 6.04
CA PHE A 166 -10.31 -5.40 5.78
C PHE A 166 -10.13 -4.64 7.10
N PHE A 167 -9.31 -3.59 7.07
CA PHE A 167 -8.92 -2.86 8.26
C PHE A 167 -9.16 -1.37 8.11
N CYS A 168 -9.61 -0.72 9.17
CA CYS A 168 -9.61 0.72 9.23
C CYS A 168 -8.18 1.26 9.05
N ARG A 169 -7.99 2.17 8.10
CA ARG A 169 -6.67 2.74 7.77
C ARG A 169 -6.05 3.56 8.90
N VAL A 170 -6.83 3.99 9.89
CA VAL A 170 -6.37 4.81 11.01
C VAL A 170 -6.03 3.95 12.23
N CYS A 171 -6.94 3.09 12.69
CA CYS A 171 -6.78 2.35 13.94
C CYS A 171 -6.50 0.86 13.77
N GLY A 172 -6.63 0.32 12.54
CA GLY A 172 -6.43 -1.11 12.29
C GLY A 172 -7.60 -2.00 12.73
N GLN A 173 -8.77 -1.43 13.15
CA GLN A 173 -9.96 -2.22 13.46
C GLN A 173 -10.41 -3.00 12.23
N GLU A 174 -10.70 -4.27 12.40
CA GLU A 174 -11.16 -5.14 11.33
C GLU A 174 -12.64 -4.91 10.97
N HIS A 175 -12.93 -5.09 9.69
CA HIS A 175 -14.26 -4.99 9.10
C HIS A 175 -14.40 -6.05 8.02
N HIS A 176 -15.48 -6.83 8.07
CA HIS A 176 -15.78 -7.87 7.10
C HIS A 176 -16.92 -7.41 6.20
N PRO A 177 -16.74 -7.29 4.88
CA PRO A 177 -17.85 -7.02 3.97
C PRO A 177 -18.82 -8.21 3.97
N VAL A 178 -20.09 -7.95 4.25
CA VAL A 178 -21.12 -8.98 4.35
C VAL A 178 -22.41 -8.55 3.67
N LEU A 179 -23.20 -9.56 3.28
CA LEU A 179 -24.60 -9.45 2.94
C LEU A 179 -25.42 -10.06 4.08
N ARG A 180 -26.22 -9.26 4.76
CA ARG A 180 -27.17 -9.75 5.76
C ARG A 180 -28.46 -10.18 5.08
N ILE A 181 -28.84 -11.44 5.25
CA ILE A 181 -30.09 -12.01 4.78
C ILE A 181 -30.88 -12.55 5.99
N THR A 182 -32.16 -12.87 5.79
CA THR A 182 -32.99 -13.56 6.80
C THR A 182 -33.23 -14.98 6.34
N GLU A 183 -32.79 -15.95 7.14
CA GLU A 183 -32.97 -17.37 6.91
C GLU A 183 -33.56 -18.01 8.16
N GLY A 184 -34.69 -18.71 8.01
CA GLY A 184 -35.37 -19.36 9.15
C GLY A 184 -35.76 -18.39 10.28
N GLY A 185 -36.04 -17.12 9.98
CA GLY A 185 -36.39 -16.09 10.95
C GLY A 185 -35.20 -15.49 11.73
N ARG A 186 -33.96 -15.86 11.38
CA ARG A 186 -32.71 -15.32 11.95
C ARG A 186 -31.90 -14.61 10.90
N ALA A 187 -31.09 -13.65 11.32
CA ALA A 187 -30.13 -13.03 10.42
C ALA A 187 -28.97 -13.99 10.12
N LEU A 188 -28.58 -14.04 8.85
CA LEU A 188 -27.39 -14.74 8.38
C LEU A 188 -26.49 -13.74 7.66
N PHE A 189 -25.22 -13.68 8.06
CA PHE A 189 -24.20 -12.82 7.46
C PHE A 189 -23.35 -13.63 6.48
N LEU A 190 -23.55 -13.38 5.20
CA LEU A 190 -22.80 -14.02 4.11
C LEU A 190 -21.61 -13.15 3.70
N PRO A 191 -20.41 -13.72 3.47
CA PRO A 191 -19.28 -12.96 2.94
C PRO A 191 -19.58 -12.44 1.52
N ARG A 192 -19.09 -11.23 1.21
CA ARG A 192 -19.14 -10.62 -0.14
C ARG A 192 -17.81 -9.95 -0.49
N GLY A 193 -17.59 -9.72 -1.77
CA GLY A 193 -16.50 -8.84 -2.21
C GLY A 193 -16.73 -7.40 -1.74
N ILE A 194 -15.65 -6.66 -1.45
CA ILE A 194 -15.76 -5.27 -0.93
C ILE A 194 -16.43 -4.33 -1.95
N ASP A 195 -16.18 -4.54 -3.24
CA ASP A 195 -16.73 -3.72 -4.32
C ASP A 195 -18.07 -4.27 -4.86
N ASP A 196 -18.51 -5.46 -4.40
CA ASP A 196 -19.80 -5.98 -4.76
C ASP A 196 -20.89 -5.11 -4.13
N THR A 197 -21.68 -4.47 -4.96
CA THR A 197 -22.83 -3.69 -4.53
C THR A 197 -24.09 -4.47 -4.93
N PRO A 198 -24.62 -5.34 -4.05
CA PRO A 198 -25.88 -5.99 -4.32
C PRO A 198 -26.95 -4.91 -4.52
N ALA A 199 -27.80 -5.09 -5.53
CA ALA A 199 -28.98 -4.28 -5.67
C ALA A 199 -29.76 -4.40 -4.35
N SER A 200 -29.97 -3.27 -3.66
CA SER A 200 -30.82 -3.26 -2.48
C SER A 200 -32.22 -3.65 -2.95
N ASN A 201 -32.65 -4.86 -2.63
CA ASN A 201 -34.04 -5.27 -2.87
C ASN A 201 -34.92 -4.34 -2.01
N GLN A 202 -35.94 -3.75 -2.65
CA GLN A 202 -36.86 -2.79 -2.01
C GLN A 202 -37.57 -3.36 -0.77
N ASP A 203 -37.60 -4.69 -0.62
CA ASP A 203 -38.27 -5.41 0.47
C ASP A 203 -37.41 -5.57 1.75
N GLY A 204 -36.16 -5.07 1.79
CA GLY A 204 -35.31 -5.13 2.98
C GLY A 204 -34.85 -6.52 3.41
N ALA A 205 -35.11 -7.55 2.60
CA ALA A 205 -34.72 -8.93 2.89
C ALA A 205 -33.19 -9.15 2.79
N GLU A 206 -32.51 -8.34 1.99
CA GLU A 206 -31.06 -8.40 1.80
C GLU A 206 -30.44 -7.03 2.01
N VAL A 207 -29.49 -6.92 2.94
CA VAL A 207 -28.81 -5.67 3.28
C VAL A 207 -27.30 -5.87 3.23
N ALA A 208 -26.64 -5.25 2.25
CA ALA A 208 -25.19 -5.19 2.21
C ALA A 208 -24.66 -4.30 3.33
N GLY A 209 -23.48 -4.65 3.86
CA GLY A 209 -22.88 -3.87 4.94
C GLY A 209 -21.49 -4.41 5.32
N TYR A 210 -21.10 -4.07 6.54
CA TYR A 210 -19.85 -4.53 7.14
C TYR A 210 -20.12 -5.07 8.54
N LEU A 211 -19.48 -6.18 8.86
CA LEU A 211 -19.48 -6.73 10.20
C LEU A 211 -18.18 -6.34 10.89
N MET A 212 -18.25 -5.65 12.00
CA MET A 212 -17.12 -5.25 12.82
C MET A 212 -17.14 -6.05 14.11
N PRO A 213 -16.25 -7.03 14.31
CA PRO A 213 -16.11 -7.70 15.61
C PRO A 213 -15.79 -6.68 16.72
N ASP A 214 -16.43 -6.84 17.86
CA ASP A 214 -16.18 -5.97 19.00
C ASP A 214 -14.76 -6.13 19.54
N SER A 215 -14.19 -5.05 20.05
CA SER A 215 -12.85 -5.06 20.61
C SER A 215 -12.81 -5.85 21.91
N ASP A 216 -11.76 -6.61 22.11
CA ASP A 216 -11.49 -7.30 23.37
C ASP A 216 -11.07 -6.29 24.47
N SER A 217 -10.64 -5.06 24.11
CA SER A 217 -10.30 -3.98 25.02
C SER A 217 -11.55 -3.16 25.41
N ALA A 218 -11.80 -3.04 26.70
CA ALA A 218 -12.92 -2.27 27.23
C ALA A 218 -12.91 -0.79 26.79
N ASP A 219 -11.72 -0.19 26.70
CA ASP A 219 -11.54 1.24 26.37
C ASP A 219 -11.79 1.56 24.89
N ALA A 220 -11.91 0.54 24.04
CA ALA A 220 -12.08 0.66 22.61
C ALA A 220 -13.47 0.26 22.10
N ARG A 221 -14.39 -0.05 23.00
CA ARG A 221 -15.72 -0.53 22.63
C ARG A 221 -16.61 0.61 22.15
N PHE A 222 -17.25 0.36 21.02
CA PHE A 222 -18.35 1.18 20.56
C PHE A 222 -19.59 0.78 21.35
N SER A 223 -20.27 1.74 21.96
CA SER A 223 -21.46 1.47 22.79
C SER A 223 -22.78 1.67 22.04
N GLY A 224 -22.73 2.41 20.92
CA GLY A 224 -23.92 2.86 20.20
C GLY A 224 -24.60 4.08 20.84
N ALA A 225 -24.02 4.64 21.89
CA ALA A 225 -24.49 5.91 22.47
C ALA A 225 -24.26 7.07 21.50
N PRO A 226 -25.06 8.18 21.58
CA PRO A 226 -24.88 9.33 20.71
C PRO A 226 -23.46 9.89 20.65
N ASP A 227 -22.70 9.79 21.74
CA ASP A 227 -21.31 10.27 21.82
C ASP A 227 -20.30 9.44 21.01
N ASP A 228 -20.68 8.25 20.59
CA ASP A 228 -19.85 7.39 19.74
C ASP A 228 -19.96 7.74 18.26
N PHE A 229 -20.96 8.53 17.88
CA PHE A 229 -21.21 8.88 16.48
C PHE A 229 -20.51 10.18 16.09
N PRO A 230 -20.14 10.34 14.81
CA PRO A 230 -19.63 11.60 14.31
C PRO A 230 -20.63 12.76 14.43
N ASP A 231 -20.12 14.00 14.50
CA ASP A 231 -20.94 15.21 14.71
C ASP A 231 -22.05 15.41 13.66
N ASP A 232 -21.81 15.01 12.40
CA ASP A 232 -22.80 15.11 11.32
C ASP A 232 -23.92 14.04 11.40
N TRP A 233 -23.82 13.09 12.35
CA TRP A 233 -24.83 12.06 12.61
C TRP A 233 -25.81 12.41 13.71
N ILE A 234 -25.51 13.44 14.47
CA ILE A 234 -26.26 13.81 15.65
C ILE A 234 -26.93 15.18 15.52
N GLU A 235 -27.94 15.40 16.33
CA GLU A 235 -28.65 16.68 16.50
C GLU A 235 -28.99 16.89 17.97
N GLN A 236 -29.07 18.16 18.38
CA GLN A 236 -29.57 18.51 19.72
C GLN A 236 -31.11 18.44 19.73
N GLY A 237 -31.65 17.67 20.65
CA GLY A 237 -33.07 17.54 20.89
C GLY A 237 -33.45 18.08 22.27
N PRO A 238 -34.77 18.14 22.59
CA PRO A 238 -35.24 18.64 23.88
C PRO A 238 -34.73 17.86 25.10
N SER A 239 -34.41 16.57 24.90
CA SER A 239 -33.92 15.65 25.93
C SER A 239 -32.41 15.35 25.81
N GLY A 240 -31.63 16.18 25.09
CA GLY A 240 -30.20 16.00 24.88
C GLY A 240 -29.86 15.59 23.47
N THR A 241 -28.62 15.12 23.29
CA THR A 241 -28.06 14.72 22.01
C THR A 241 -28.71 13.42 21.51
N ARG A 242 -29.12 13.39 20.24
CA ARG A 242 -29.73 12.21 19.61
C ARG A 242 -29.26 12.04 18.18
N LEU A 243 -29.39 10.81 17.65
CA LEU A 243 -29.15 10.53 16.23
C LEU A 243 -30.20 11.23 15.35
N ARG A 244 -29.72 11.86 14.28
CA ARG A 244 -30.55 12.46 13.23
C ARG A 244 -31.46 11.41 12.60
N ALA A 245 -32.67 11.78 12.26
CA ALA A 245 -33.68 10.86 11.72
C ALA A 245 -33.23 10.16 10.43
N ASP A 246 -32.54 10.89 9.54
CA ASP A 246 -31.97 10.37 8.27
C ASP A 246 -30.80 9.39 8.48
N ARG A 247 -30.18 9.36 9.65
CA ARG A 247 -29.05 8.51 10.00
C ARG A 247 -29.41 7.25 10.77
N ARG A 248 -30.59 7.20 11.40
CA ARG A 248 -30.98 6.05 12.26
C ARG A 248 -30.94 4.70 11.55
N LYS A 249 -31.40 4.63 10.28
CA LYS A 249 -31.38 3.40 9.48
C LYS A 249 -29.97 2.95 9.09
N LEU A 250 -28.99 3.85 9.18
CA LEU A 250 -27.59 3.62 8.82
C LEU A 250 -26.71 3.38 10.04
N ALA A 251 -27.28 3.48 11.24
CA ALA A 251 -26.54 3.28 12.49
C ALA A 251 -26.08 1.83 12.63
N PRO A 252 -24.85 1.61 13.15
CA PRO A 252 -24.37 0.28 13.50
C PRO A 252 -25.34 -0.44 14.43
N GLN A 253 -25.64 -1.70 14.14
CA GLN A 253 -26.56 -2.56 14.90
C GLN A 253 -25.74 -3.61 15.62
N ARG A 254 -25.93 -3.71 16.95
CA ARG A 254 -25.25 -4.73 17.75
C ARG A 254 -25.86 -6.10 17.46
N CYS A 255 -25.03 -7.09 17.19
CA CYS A 255 -25.42 -8.46 16.91
C CYS A 255 -24.43 -9.44 17.61
N GLU A 256 -24.86 -10.67 17.79
CA GLU A 256 -24.02 -11.76 18.26
C GLU A 256 -24.01 -12.85 17.20
N VAL A 257 -22.83 -13.18 16.65
CA VAL A 257 -22.70 -13.99 15.44
C VAL A 257 -21.98 -15.28 15.76
N LEU A 258 -22.62 -16.39 15.41
CA LEU A 258 -22.08 -17.74 15.50
C LEU A 258 -20.99 -17.96 14.43
N PRO A 259 -20.11 -18.95 14.59
CA PRO A 259 -19.11 -19.29 13.57
C PRO A 259 -19.69 -19.56 12.18
N SER A 260 -20.91 -20.10 12.11
CA SER A 260 -21.66 -20.37 10.87
C SER A 260 -22.14 -19.11 10.14
N GLY A 261 -22.07 -17.94 10.78
CA GLY A 261 -22.58 -16.68 10.26
C GLY A 261 -24.01 -16.37 10.65
N HIS A 262 -24.73 -17.25 11.32
CA HIS A 262 -26.08 -16.96 11.84
C HIS A 262 -25.99 -16.10 13.10
N GLU A 263 -26.97 -15.23 13.28
CA GLU A 263 -27.14 -14.52 14.53
C GLU A 263 -27.66 -15.49 15.62
N GLY A 264 -26.98 -15.48 16.78
CA GLY A 264 -27.33 -16.38 17.89
C GLY A 264 -26.30 -16.39 19.01
N THR A 265 -26.70 -16.95 20.16
CA THR A 265 -25.89 -17.07 21.38
C THR A 265 -25.58 -18.54 21.69
N PRO A 266 -24.36 -18.85 22.21
CA PRO A 266 -23.23 -17.95 22.38
C PRO A 266 -22.48 -17.69 21.08
N GLY A 267 -22.27 -16.44 20.72
CA GLY A 267 -21.56 -16.02 19.51
C GLY A 267 -20.58 -14.88 19.77
N ARG A 268 -19.85 -14.45 18.74
CA ARG A 268 -18.99 -13.28 18.88
C ARG A 268 -19.82 -12.01 18.79
N ILE A 269 -19.64 -11.12 19.76
CA ILE A 269 -20.26 -9.79 19.72
C ILE A 269 -19.65 -9.01 18.56
N ALA A 270 -20.49 -8.44 17.73
CA ALA A 270 -20.12 -7.66 16.57
C ALA A 270 -21.12 -6.52 16.32
N TRP A 271 -20.72 -5.58 15.46
CA TRP A 271 -21.57 -4.49 15.00
C TRP A 271 -21.77 -4.60 13.50
N PHE A 272 -23.01 -4.69 13.06
CA PHE A 272 -23.38 -4.63 11.65
C PHE A 272 -23.55 -3.18 11.21
N LEU A 273 -22.76 -2.71 10.27
CA LEU A 273 -22.78 -1.38 9.67
C LEU A 273 -23.52 -1.47 8.33
N PRO A 274 -24.78 -1.03 8.23
CA PRO A 274 -25.55 -1.16 6.99
C PRO A 274 -25.05 -0.23 5.88
N GLY A 275 -25.04 -0.74 4.65
CA GLY A 275 -24.72 -0.01 3.44
C GLY A 275 -23.22 0.22 3.23
N ARG A 276 -22.88 1.40 2.71
CA ARG A 276 -21.48 1.82 2.47
C ARG A 276 -20.75 2.12 3.78
N PHE A 277 -19.44 1.88 3.77
CA PHE A 277 -18.59 2.26 4.90
C PHE A 277 -18.53 3.79 5.05
N ARG A 278 -19.05 4.31 6.16
CA ARG A 278 -19.20 5.74 6.40
C ARG A 278 -18.24 6.28 7.46
N PHE A 279 -18.04 5.52 8.52
CA PHE A 279 -17.09 5.82 9.58
C PHE A 279 -16.67 4.54 10.29
N CYS A 280 -15.54 4.57 10.96
CA CYS A 280 -15.09 3.47 11.82
C CYS A 280 -15.64 3.68 13.24
N PRO A 281 -16.53 2.81 13.75
CA PRO A 281 -17.06 2.95 15.10
C PRO A 281 -15.97 2.96 16.17
N ALA A 282 -14.91 2.19 15.94
CA ALA A 282 -13.80 2.08 16.87
C ALA A 282 -13.01 3.37 17.06
N CYS A 283 -12.72 4.17 16.01
CA CYS A 283 -11.90 5.38 16.13
C CYS A 283 -12.57 6.66 15.65
N GLY A 284 -13.80 6.62 15.15
CA GLY A 284 -14.50 7.78 14.63
C GLY A 284 -14.00 8.30 13.27
N ASN A 285 -13.00 7.66 12.66
CA ASN A 285 -12.48 8.09 11.36
C ASN A 285 -13.56 8.03 10.28
N GLN A 286 -13.76 9.14 9.57
CA GLN A 286 -14.69 9.28 8.44
C GLN A 286 -13.86 9.39 7.14
N PRO A 287 -13.79 8.34 6.32
CA PRO A 287 -13.16 8.43 5.00
C PRO A 287 -14.02 9.28 4.04
N ALA A 288 -13.40 9.78 2.96
CA ALA A 288 -14.13 10.51 1.93
C ALA A 288 -15.29 9.68 1.38
N GLN A 289 -16.51 10.20 1.47
CA GLN A 289 -17.73 9.44 1.17
C GLN A 289 -17.85 9.03 -0.31
N GLN A 290 -17.28 9.83 -1.22
CA GLN A 290 -17.27 9.56 -2.65
C GLN A 290 -16.20 8.53 -3.06
N ALA A 291 -15.25 8.21 -2.17
CA ALA A 291 -14.23 7.21 -2.46
C ALA A 291 -14.85 5.81 -2.66
N ARG A 292 -14.24 5.00 -3.52
CA ARG A 292 -14.60 3.58 -3.66
C ARG A 292 -14.38 2.85 -2.33
N GLU A 293 -15.18 1.83 -2.04
CA GLU A 293 -15.14 1.12 -0.75
C GLU A 293 -13.73 0.55 -0.46
N ARG A 294 -13.07 -0.03 -1.44
CA ARG A 294 -11.69 -0.52 -1.37
C ARG A 294 -10.66 0.56 -0.98
N ASN A 295 -10.95 1.83 -1.25
CA ASN A 295 -10.08 2.94 -0.86
C ASN A 295 -10.33 3.42 0.58
N LYS A 296 -11.47 3.08 1.17
CA LYS A 296 -11.85 3.47 2.53
C LYS A 296 -11.24 2.57 3.59
N LEU A 297 -11.12 1.28 3.28
CA LEU A 297 -10.52 0.27 4.14
C LEU A 297 -9.22 -0.27 3.53
N ALA A 298 -8.33 -0.80 4.35
CA ALA A 298 -7.12 -1.47 3.91
C ALA A 298 -7.33 -2.98 3.91
N GLY A 299 -7.06 -3.65 2.79
CA GLY A 299 -6.88 -5.08 2.74
C GLY A 299 -5.43 -5.46 3.02
N LEU A 300 -5.16 -6.66 3.49
CA LEU A 300 -3.80 -7.18 3.62
C LEU A 300 -3.23 -7.63 2.27
N SER A 301 -4.11 -7.90 1.31
CA SER A 301 -3.78 -8.32 -0.06
C SER A 301 -4.36 -7.36 -1.11
N SER A 302 -4.60 -6.11 -0.75
CA SER A 302 -5.21 -5.09 -1.62
C SER A 302 -4.33 -4.64 -2.79
N GLU A 303 -3.20 -5.29 -2.98
CA GLU A 303 -2.32 -5.03 -4.11
C GLU A 303 -2.90 -5.71 -5.35
N GLY A 304 -3.37 -4.93 -6.29
CA GLY A 304 -3.77 -5.39 -7.60
C GLY A 304 -2.61 -6.11 -8.30
N ARG A 305 -2.89 -6.85 -9.37
CA ARG A 305 -1.86 -7.56 -10.19
C ARG A 305 -0.66 -6.68 -10.51
N SER A 306 -0.88 -5.41 -10.80
CA SER A 306 0.18 -4.47 -11.13
C SER A 306 1.15 -4.21 -9.98
N SER A 307 0.67 -4.07 -8.74
CA SER A 307 1.53 -3.88 -7.57
C SER A 307 2.32 -5.15 -7.25
N ALA A 308 1.67 -6.32 -7.26
CA ALA A 308 2.33 -7.61 -7.04
C ALA A 308 3.43 -7.86 -8.09
N THR A 309 3.13 -7.60 -9.36
CA THR A 309 4.11 -7.70 -10.45
C THR A 309 5.27 -6.74 -10.23
N THR A 310 5.01 -5.50 -9.81
CA THR A 310 6.05 -4.50 -9.54
C THR A 310 7.00 -4.96 -8.42
N LEU A 311 6.47 -5.50 -7.32
CA LEU A 311 7.28 -6.03 -6.22
C LEU A 311 8.13 -7.22 -6.64
N LEU A 312 7.56 -8.15 -7.42
CA LEU A 312 8.29 -9.30 -7.94
C LEU A 312 9.40 -8.90 -8.91
N VAL A 313 9.10 -8.00 -9.86
CA VAL A 313 10.09 -7.45 -10.79
C VAL A 313 11.22 -6.75 -10.04
N SER A 314 10.89 -5.92 -9.07
CA SER A 314 11.88 -5.24 -8.22
C SER A 314 12.77 -6.24 -7.47
N SER A 315 12.18 -7.29 -6.90
CA SER A 315 12.91 -8.35 -6.19
C SER A 315 13.83 -9.12 -7.11
N ILE A 316 13.37 -9.49 -8.32
CA ILE A 316 14.15 -10.21 -9.32
C ILE A 316 15.33 -9.34 -9.81
N LEU A 317 15.08 -8.06 -10.12
CA LEU A 317 16.14 -7.15 -10.56
C LEU A 317 17.18 -6.91 -9.46
N ARG A 318 16.76 -6.80 -8.20
CA ARG A 318 17.69 -6.71 -7.07
C ARG A 318 18.56 -7.96 -6.95
N TRP A 319 17.96 -9.14 -7.06
CA TRP A 319 18.71 -10.41 -7.05
C TRP A 319 19.70 -10.50 -8.21
N MET A 320 19.27 -10.14 -9.44
CA MET A 320 20.16 -10.13 -10.62
C MET A 320 21.35 -9.19 -10.45
N ASN A 321 21.18 -8.08 -9.73
CA ASN A 321 22.23 -7.08 -9.51
C ASN A 321 23.05 -7.32 -8.23
N ALA A 322 22.67 -8.27 -7.38
CA ALA A 322 23.40 -8.58 -6.16
C ALA A 322 24.80 -9.13 -6.48
N GLN A 323 25.77 -8.79 -5.62
CA GLN A 323 27.10 -9.40 -5.67
C GLN A 323 26.94 -10.91 -5.46
N GLY A 324 27.47 -11.72 -6.35
CA GLY A 324 27.37 -13.17 -6.28
C GLY A 324 26.27 -13.79 -7.16
N SER A 325 25.46 -13.02 -7.87
CA SER A 325 24.52 -13.56 -8.87
C SER A 325 25.24 -14.23 -10.05
N GLY A 326 26.52 -13.91 -10.26
CA GLY A 326 27.30 -14.41 -11.40
C GLY A 326 26.80 -13.97 -12.78
N MET A 327 25.74 -13.16 -12.83
CA MET A 327 25.07 -12.78 -14.07
C MET A 327 25.78 -11.58 -14.74
N PRO A 328 26.19 -11.68 -16.02
CA PRO A 328 26.75 -10.56 -16.77
C PRO A 328 25.77 -9.40 -16.87
N ALA A 329 26.27 -8.16 -16.86
CA ALA A 329 25.45 -6.95 -16.86
C ALA A 329 24.46 -6.89 -18.05
N GLU A 330 24.89 -7.35 -19.22
CA GLU A 330 24.10 -7.38 -20.45
C GLU A 330 22.87 -8.30 -20.35
N ARG A 331 22.92 -9.29 -19.46
CA ARG A 331 21.86 -10.28 -19.24
C ARG A 331 20.91 -9.90 -18.09
N ARG A 332 21.21 -8.86 -17.33
CA ARG A 332 20.39 -8.39 -16.22
C ARG A 332 19.16 -7.62 -16.72
N LYS A 333 18.33 -8.28 -17.52
CA LYS A 333 17.13 -7.72 -18.14
C LYS A 333 15.95 -8.61 -17.85
N LEU A 334 14.82 -7.98 -17.60
CA LEU A 334 13.53 -8.65 -17.44
C LEU A 334 12.55 -8.10 -18.46
N LEU A 335 11.86 -8.98 -19.16
CA LEU A 335 10.83 -8.64 -20.12
C LEU A 335 9.50 -9.13 -19.61
N GLY A 336 8.57 -8.21 -19.41
CA GLY A 336 7.20 -8.50 -19.00
C GLY A 336 6.25 -8.43 -20.18
N PHE A 337 5.30 -9.33 -20.23
CA PHE A 337 4.21 -9.33 -21.21
C PHE A 337 2.88 -9.22 -20.51
N THR A 338 1.95 -8.50 -21.12
CA THR A 338 0.55 -8.46 -20.74
C THR A 338 -0.30 -8.75 -21.97
N ASP A 339 -1.50 -9.25 -21.75
CA ASP A 339 -2.42 -9.65 -22.81
C ASP A 339 -3.13 -8.48 -23.50
N ASN A 340 -3.05 -7.27 -22.91
CA ASN A 340 -3.66 -6.08 -23.52
C ASN A 340 -2.87 -4.79 -23.26
N ARG A 341 -3.15 -3.76 -24.08
CA ARG A 341 -2.48 -2.47 -24.01
C ARG A 341 -2.79 -1.68 -22.73
N GLN A 342 -3.99 -1.82 -22.18
CA GLN A 342 -4.39 -1.10 -20.97
C GLN A 342 -3.61 -1.62 -19.76
N ASP A 343 -3.46 -2.94 -19.64
CA ASP A 343 -2.68 -3.54 -18.57
C ASP A 343 -1.19 -3.21 -18.71
N ALA A 344 -0.66 -3.14 -19.94
CA ALA A 344 0.71 -2.69 -20.16
C ALA A 344 0.93 -1.24 -19.69
N ALA A 345 0.01 -0.33 -20.04
CA ALA A 345 0.09 1.06 -19.63
C ALA A 345 -0.08 1.23 -18.10
N LEU A 346 -1.02 0.50 -17.50
CA LEU A 346 -1.22 0.46 -16.05
C LEU A 346 0.01 -0.08 -15.33
N GLN A 347 0.63 -1.14 -15.85
CA GLN A 347 1.84 -1.71 -15.27
C GLN A 347 3.03 -0.76 -15.37
N ALA A 348 3.21 -0.09 -16.51
CA ALA A 348 4.24 0.93 -16.69
C ALA A 348 4.06 2.10 -15.71
N GLY A 349 2.82 2.58 -15.55
CA GLY A 349 2.47 3.60 -14.56
C GLY A 349 2.81 3.16 -13.13
N ASN A 350 2.49 1.91 -12.76
CA ASN A 350 2.84 1.37 -11.45
C ASN A 350 4.36 1.28 -11.23
N PHE A 351 5.14 0.89 -12.25
CA PHE A 351 6.59 0.87 -12.14
C PHE A 351 7.17 2.27 -11.91
N ASN A 352 6.70 3.25 -12.67
CA ASN A 352 7.15 4.63 -12.52
C ASN A 352 6.80 5.20 -11.14
N ASP A 353 5.58 4.99 -10.68
CA ASP A 353 5.13 5.39 -9.36
C ASP A 353 5.94 4.71 -8.24
N PHE A 354 6.16 3.41 -8.36
CA PHE A 354 6.93 2.64 -7.39
C PHE A 354 8.38 3.15 -7.31
N LEU A 355 9.01 3.34 -8.46
CA LEU A 355 10.39 3.83 -8.53
C LEU A 355 10.50 5.23 -7.92
N PHE A 356 9.62 6.14 -8.30
CA PHE A 356 9.58 7.50 -7.76
C PHE A 356 9.42 7.52 -6.22
N VAL A 357 8.42 6.81 -5.70
CA VAL A 357 8.16 6.74 -4.25
C VAL A 357 9.35 6.11 -3.50
N THR A 358 9.92 5.06 -4.08
CA THR A 358 11.06 4.36 -3.50
C THR A 358 12.30 5.26 -3.42
N LEU A 359 12.61 5.98 -4.50
CA LEU A 359 13.72 6.94 -4.53
C LEU A 359 13.49 8.12 -3.60
N LEU A 360 12.28 8.69 -3.59
CA LEU A 360 11.94 9.80 -2.69
C LEU A 360 12.15 9.40 -1.22
N ARG A 361 11.65 8.22 -0.82
CA ARG A 361 11.77 7.73 0.57
C ARG A 361 13.21 7.37 0.92
N ALA A 362 13.93 6.69 0.03
CA ALA A 362 15.34 6.39 0.25
C ALA A 362 16.17 7.68 0.42
N ALA A 363 15.98 8.65 -0.45
CA ALA A 363 16.66 9.95 -0.36
C ALA A 363 16.27 10.74 0.90
N THR A 364 14.99 10.68 1.30
CA THR A 364 14.54 11.27 2.57
C THR A 364 15.22 10.59 3.76
N LEU A 365 15.32 9.25 3.75
CA LEU A 365 16.02 8.51 4.81
C LEU A 365 17.50 8.85 4.86
N THR A 366 18.19 8.98 3.71
CA THR A 366 19.57 9.44 3.62
C THR A 366 19.72 10.84 4.22
N ALA A 367 18.83 11.77 3.86
CA ALA A 367 18.84 13.14 4.40
C ALA A 367 18.60 13.16 5.92
N VAL A 368 17.69 12.34 6.44
CA VAL A 368 17.41 12.22 7.88
C VAL A 368 18.61 11.62 8.61
N ARG A 369 19.23 10.57 8.08
CA ARG A 369 20.44 9.96 8.66
C ARG A 369 21.62 10.95 8.69
N ALA A 370 21.78 11.75 7.63
CA ALA A 370 22.82 12.77 7.56
C ALA A 370 22.57 13.93 8.53
N ALA A 371 21.33 14.25 8.88
CA ALA A 371 20.98 15.24 9.90
C ALA A 371 21.23 14.74 11.33
N GLY A 372 21.26 13.42 11.55
CA GLY A 372 21.59 12.81 12.84
C GLY A 372 20.60 13.18 13.95
N GLU A 373 21.14 13.49 15.15
CA GLU A 373 20.36 13.82 16.34
C GLU A 373 19.68 15.19 16.27
N ASP A 374 20.20 16.12 15.47
CA ASP A 374 19.57 17.43 15.26
C ASP A 374 18.25 17.31 14.47
N GLY A 375 18.09 16.22 13.73
CA GLY A 375 16.95 15.94 12.90
C GLY A 375 16.85 16.80 11.63
N LEU A 376 16.16 16.28 10.62
CA LEU A 376 15.93 17.00 9.38
C LEU A 376 14.79 18.00 9.55
N ALA A 377 15.11 19.29 9.39
CA ALA A 377 14.15 20.39 9.46
C ALA A 377 13.35 20.51 8.14
N PRO A 378 12.05 20.90 8.18
CA PRO A 378 11.21 21.06 7.00
C PRO A 378 11.74 22.07 5.96
N ASP A 379 12.38 23.13 6.37
CA ASP A 379 12.99 24.13 5.47
C ASP A 379 14.10 23.52 4.61
N ASP A 380 14.68 22.43 5.07
CA ASP A 380 15.74 21.70 4.39
C ASP A 380 15.25 20.50 3.55
N PHE A 381 13.98 20.11 3.64
CA PHE A 381 13.46 18.89 3.00
C PHE A 381 13.85 18.81 1.52
N GLY A 382 13.44 19.78 0.72
CA GLY A 382 13.69 19.75 -0.72
C GLY A 382 15.16 19.75 -1.06
N ARG A 383 15.94 20.63 -0.42
CA ARG A 383 17.37 20.78 -0.66
C ARG A 383 18.16 19.52 -0.27
N ARG A 384 17.93 18.97 0.92
CA ARG A 384 18.64 17.78 1.40
C ARG A 384 18.25 16.52 0.64
N VAL A 385 16.97 16.37 0.29
CA VAL A 385 16.51 15.23 -0.53
C VAL A 385 17.07 15.34 -1.96
N MET A 386 17.12 16.54 -2.54
CA MET A 386 17.74 16.77 -3.85
C MET A 386 19.24 16.41 -3.83
N GLN A 387 19.95 16.79 -2.77
CA GLN A 387 21.36 16.43 -2.56
C GLN A 387 21.53 14.90 -2.45
N ALA A 388 20.70 14.23 -1.65
CA ALA A 388 20.72 12.78 -1.50
C ALA A 388 20.45 12.05 -2.82
N LEU A 389 19.56 12.56 -3.69
CA LEU A 389 19.35 12.04 -5.04
C LEU A 389 20.54 12.27 -5.99
N GLY A 390 21.54 13.07 -5.58
CA GLY A 390 22.66 13.47 -6.45
C GLY A 390 22.24 14.44 -7.56
N PHE A 391 21.11 15.12 -7.42
CA PHE A 391 20.56 16.09 -8.38
C PHE A 391 21.07 17.50 -8.13
N VAL A 392 22.36 17.62 -7.81
CA VAL A 392 23.01 18.92 -7.63
C VAL A 392 23.57 19.44 -8.95
N ALA A 393 23.60 20.75 -9.11
CA ALA A 393 23.98 21.43 -10.34
C ALA A 393 25.33 21.02 -10.94
N ILE A 394 26.28 20.65 -10.09
CA ILE A 394 27.65 20.26 -10.50
C ILE A 394 27.64 18.93 -11.26
N ASN A 395 26.67 18.05 -11.01
CA ASN A 395 26.57 16.75 -11.66
C ASN A 395 25.79 16.87 -12.99
N ARG A 396 26.46 17.31 -14.05
CA ARG A 396 25.85 17.56 -15.37
C ARG A 396 25.29 16.30 -15.99
N ASP A 397 25.90 15.14 -15.78
CA ASP A 397 25.49 13.88 -16.39
C ASP A 397 24.15 13.40 -15.88
N ARG A 398 23.77 13.80 -14.66
CA ARG A 398 22.47 13.46 -14.06
C ARG A 398 21.34 14.45 -14.34
N ARG A 399 21.61 15.59 -14.97
CA ARG A 399 20.55 16.57 -15.30
C ARG A 399 19.48 16.01 -16.23
N VAL A 400 19.87 15.11 -17.12
CA VAL A 400 18.96 14.41 -18.03
C VAL A 400 17.89 13.59 -17.32
N GLU A 401 18.11 13.23 -16.06
CA GLU A 401 17.17 12.42 -15.28
C GLU A 401 15.98 13.25 -14.74
N TRP A 402 16.17 14.54 -14.51
CA TRP A 402 15.18 15.36 -13.80
C TRP A 402 14.87 16.69 -14.48
N MET A 403 15.77 17.25 -15.27
CA MET A 403 15.66 18.59 -15.85
C MET A 403 15.09 18.53 -17.27
N GLN A 404 14.10 19.36 -17.58
CA GLN A 404 13.48 19.35 -18.91
C GLN A 404 14.46 19.78 -19.99
N ASP A 405 15.26 20.81 -19.73
CA ASP A 405 16.37 21.25 -20.58
C ASP A 405 17.71 21.06 -19.83
N PRO A 406 18.40 19.92 -20.01
CA PRO A 406 19.66 19.62 -19.31
C PRO A 406 20.81 20.59 -19.65
N GLU A 407 20.73 21.28 -20.79
CA GLU A 407 21.75 22.23 -21.25
C GLU A 407 21.52 23.66 -20.72
N ALA A 408 20.39 23.93 -20.06
CA ALA A 408 20.09 25.24 -19.50
C ALA A 408 21.19 25.71 -18.53
N LYS A 409 21.48 27.01 -18.58
CA LYS A 409 22.49 27.67 -17.75
C LYS A 409 21.90 28.92 -17.10
N GLY A 410 22.58 29.44 -16.09
CA GLY A 410 22.21 30.70 -15.42
C GLY A 410 20.81 30.64 -14.81
N VAL A 411 19.94 31.59 -15.15
CA VAL A 411 18.60 31.72 -14.56
C VAL A 411 17.74 30.46 -14.79
N GLY A 412 17.77 29.88 -15.99
CA GLY A 412 16.96 28.67 -16.30
C GLY A 412 17.36 27.46 -15.45
N GLN A 413 18.67 27.27 -15.21
CA GLN A 413 19.15 26.22 -14.32
C GLN A 413 18.71 26.46 -12.88
N ILE A 414 18.90 27.70 -12.36
CA ILE A 414 18.54 28.06 -10.99
C ILE A 414 17.04 27.89 -10.75
N ASP A 415 16.21 28.25 -11.74
CA ASP A 415 14.76 28.10 -11.65
C ASP A 415 14.34 26.62 -11.64
N ALA A 416 14.96 25.77 -12.44
CA ALA A 416 14.72 24.33 -12.41
C ALA A 416 15.12 23.69 -11.07
N GLU A 417 16.29 24.05 -10.51
CA GLU A 417 16.74 23.57 -9.20
C GLU A 417 15.80 24.03 -8.08
N ARG A 418 15.40 25.29 -8.08
CA ARG A 418 14.42 25.83 -7.12
C ARG A 418 13.09 25.10 -7.24
N THR A 419 12.62 24.89 -8.47
CA THR A 419 11.37 24.19 -8.73
C THR A 419 11.44 22.74 -8.23
N LEU A 420 12.53 22.01 -8.50
CA LEU A 420 12.72 20.65 -8.00
C LEU A 420 12.73 20.61 -6.46
N ALA A 421 13.47 21.51 -5.82
CA ALA A 421 13.50 21.56 -4.35
C ALA A 421 12.10 21.83 -3.76
N GLN A 422 11.30 22.70 -4.36
CA GLN A 422 9.92 22.96 -3.90
C GLN A 422 9.00 21.76 -4.15
N VAL A 423 9.13 21.07 -5.30
CA VAL A 423 8.39 19.82 -5.56
C VAL A 423 8.75 18.75 -4.54
N LEU A 424 10.03 18.54 -4.26
CA LEU A 424 10.48 17.57 -3.27
C LEU A 424 9.99 17.93 -1.85
N THR A 425 10.00 19.20 -1.46
CA THR A 425 9.40 19.66 -0.19
C THR A 425 7.92 19.30 -0.12
N HIS A 426 7.15 19.62 -1.16
CA HIS A 426 5.73 19.25 -1.26
C HIS A 426 5.54 17.72 -1.12
N ARG A 427 6.33 16.93 -1.85
CA ARG A 427 6.24 15.46 -1.85
C ARG A 427 6.59 14.85 -0.50
N VAL A 428 7.62 15.34 0.18
CA VAL A 428 8.00 14.88 1.52
C VAL A 428 6.90 15.18 2.55
N TRP A 429 6.29 16.36 2.50
CA TRP A 429 5.14 16.68 3.35
C TRP A 429 3.93 15.78 3.06
N VAL A 430 3.61 15.55 1.80
CA VAL A 430 2.51 14.66 1.42
C VAL A 430 2.77 13.22 1.86
N ASP A 431 4.03 12.78 1.87
CA ASP A 431 4.43 11.43 2.33
C ASP A 431 4.30 11.25 3.85
N GLN A 432 4.28 12.34 4.63
CA GLN A 432 3.96 12.30 6.07
C GLN A 432 2.50 11.89 6.31
N ARG A 433 1.63 12.11 5.32
CA ARG A 433 0.24 11.72 5.42
C ARG A 433 0.09 10.22 5.26
N ARG A 434 -0.55 9.58 6.25
CA ARG A 434 -0.89 8.17 6.15
C ARG A 434 -1.77 7.90 4.93
N GLY A 435 -1.39 6.90 4.13
CA GLY A 435 -2.20 6.44 3.01
C GLY A 435 -2.04 7.24 1.71
N TRP A 436 -0.98 8.04 1.57
CA TRP A 436 -0.72 8.71 0.30
C TRP A 436 -0.45 7.72 -0.83
N ARG A 437 0.32 6.66 -0.61
CA ARG A 437 0.46 5.49 -1.48
C ARG A 437 0.13 4.26 -0.64
N PHE A 438 -1.12 3.86 -0.67
CA PHE A 438 -1.69 2.88 0.25
C PHE A 438 -0.97 1.54 0.30
N THR A 439 -0.35 1.14 -0.80
CA THR A 439 0.34 -0.14 -0.94
C THR A 439 1.76 -0.12 -0.41
N ASN A 440 2.38 1.07 -0.33
CA ASN A 440 3.77 1.23 0.08
C ASN A 440 3.83 1.96 1.43
N PRO A 441 4.21 1.27 2.52
CA PRO A 441 4.33 1.92 3.83
C PRO A 441 5.40 3.01 3.80
N ASN A 442 5.16 4.14 4.49
CA ASN A 442 6.12 5.23 4.58
C ASN A 442 7.24 4.92 5.60
N LEU A 443 8.21 5.82 5.71
CA LEU A 443 9.38 5.62 6.58
C LEU A 443 9.03 5.50 8.07
N GLU A 444 8.01 6.24 8.53
CA GLU A 444 7.51 6.16 9.92
C GLU A 444 6.79 4.83 10.18
N GLU A 445 5.95 4.36 9.25
CA GLU A 445 5.27 3.07 9.35
C GLU A 445 6.25 1.89 9.37
N LEU A 446 7.44 2.07 8.81
CA LEU A 446 8.54 1.10 8.85
C LEU A 446 9.48 1.28 10.05
N GLY A 447 9.26 2.29 10.90
CA GLY A 447 10.14 2.57 12.03
C GLY A 447 11.57 2.96 11.63
N LEU A 448 11.75 3.51 10.44
CA LEU A 448 13.04 4.03 9.94
C LEU A 448 13.25 5.50 10.28
N VAL A 449 12.15 6.23 10.42
CA VAL A 449 12.11 7.65 10.78
C VAL A 449 11.04 7.84 11.85
N GLN A 450 11.25 8.77 12.73
CA GLN A 450 10.24 9.27 13.68
C GLN A 450 10.12 10.78 13.58
N ALA A 451 8.90 11.28 13.82
CA ALA A 451 8.65 12.71 13.96
C ALA A 451 8.82 13.13 15.41
N ASP A 452 9.45 14.24 15.63
CA ASP A 452 9.59 14.90 16.92
C ASP A 452 9.28 16.39 16.81
N TYR A 453 8.98 17.03 17.92
CA TYR A 453 8.56 18.42 17.96
C TYR A 453 9.47 19.21 18.90
N VAL A 454 10.05 20.29 18.36
CA VAL A 454 10.95 21.19 19.11
C VAL A 454 10.20 21.79 20.30
N SER A 455 10.85 21.90 21.44
CA SER A 455 10.31 22.49 22.67
C SER A 455 9.03 21.84 23.23
N LEU A 456 8.72 20.63 22.79
CA LEU A 456 7.53 19.91 23.26
C LEU A 456 7.65 19.54 24.76
N ASP A 457 8.85 19.16 25.19
CA ASP A 457 9.12 18.78 26.58
C ASP A 457 9.11 20.01 27.51
N GLU A 458 9.68 21.13 27.06
CA GLU A 458 9.65 22.39 27.76
C GLU A 458 8.23 22.91 27.93
N LEU A 459 7.44 22.92 26.84
CA LEU A 459 6.03 23.29 26.92
C LEU A 459 5.25 22.38 27.88
N ALA A 460 5.43 21.07 27.78
CA ALA A 460 4.71 20.13 28.65
C ALA A 460 5.05 20.31 30.14
N ALA A 461 6.26 20.76 30.45
CA ALA A 461 6.71 21.03 31.80
C ALA A 461 6.22 22.40 32.34
N ASP A 462 5.90 23.35 31.46
CA ASP A 462 5.40 24.66 31.85
C ASP A 462 3.95 24.59 32.33
N GLY A 463 3.77 24.46 33.65
CA GLY A 463 2.42 24.42 34.27
C GLY A 463 1.62 25.72 34.09
N ALA A 464 2.30 26.86 33.92
CA ALA A 464 1.61 28.15 33.77
C ALA A 464 0.88 28.27 32.43
N ALA A 465 1.43 27.68 31.37
CA ALA A 465 0.82 27.67 30.05
C ALA A 465 -0.57 26.96 30.02
N PHE A 466 -0.88 26.14 31.03
CA PHE A 466 -2.13 25.39 31.12
C PHE A 466 -3.05 25.84 32.27
N ALA A 467 -2.64 26.85 33.05
CA ALA A 467 -3.38 27.28 34.25
C ALA A 467 -4.80 27.81 33.96
N GLY A 468 -5.04 28.34 32.75
CA GLY A 468 -6.35 28.80 32.31
C GLY A 468 -7.28 27.71 31.73
N GLY A 469 -6.77 26.48 31.61
CA GLY A 469 -7.53 25.35 31.05
C GLY A 469 -8.36 24.60 32.08
N PRO A 470 -9.09 23.54 31.64
CA PRO A 470 -9.83 22.67 32.52
C PRO A 470 -8.94 22.03 33.59
N ASP A 471 -9.48 21.82 34.80
CA ASP A 471 -8.77 21.24 35.94
C ASP A 471 -8.01 19.95 35.59
N VAL A 472 -8.62 19.10 34.76
CA VAL A 472 -7.99 17.84 34.30
C VAL A 472 -6.70 18.05 33.50
N LEU A 473 -6.54 19.20 32.84
CA LEU A 473 -5.34 19.59 32.10
C LEU A 473 -4.37 20.36 33.00
N ALA A 474 -4.89 21.31 33.76
CA ALA A 474 -4.09 22.14 34.68
C ALA A 474 -3.36 21.29 35.73
N GLN A 475 -4.01 20.23 36.23
CA GLN A 475 -3.46 19.31 37.22
C GLN A 475 -2.75 18.09 36.61
N ALA A 476 -2.71 17.97 35.27
CA ALA A 476 -2.05 16.86 34.61
C ALA A 476 -0.52 16.91 34.82
N SER A 477 0.11 15.72 34.87
CA SER A 477 1.56 15.66 34.88
C SER A 477 2.18 16.11 33.54
N PRO A 478 3.43 16.57 33.53
CA PRO A 478 4.13 16.90 32.29
C PRO A 478 4.08 15.78 31.24
N ALA A 479 4.19 14.51 31.66
CA ALA A 479 4.10 13.37 30.75
C ALA A 479 2.74 13.25 30.07
N VAL A 480 1.64 13.48 30.79
CA VAL A 480 0.28 13.48 30.25
C VAL A 480 0.07 14.65 29.30
N ARG A 481 0.53 15.85 29.65
CA ARG A 481 0.48 17.03 28.78
C ARG A 481 1.28 16.81 27.50
N ARG A 482 2.51 16.28 27.61
CA ARG A 482 3.35 15.92 26.45
C ARG A 482 2.63 14.96 25.50
N GLN A 483 2.03 13.92 26.04
CA GLN A 483 1.33 12.93 25.24
C GLN A 483 0.10 13.54 24.54
N ALA A 484 -0.65 14.39 25.22
CA ALA A 484 -1.79 15.09 24.63
C ALA A 484 -1.37 16.05 23.52
N LEU A 485 -0.38 16.89 23.77
CA LEU A 485 0.21 17.79 22.77
C LEU A 485 0.72 17.01 21.55
N HIS A 486 1.47 15.94 21.78
CA HIS A 486 1.97 15.09 20.71
C HIS A 486 0.83 14.53 19.83
N LEU A 487 -0.28 14.07 20.44
CA LEU A 487 -1.44 13.57 19.69
C LEU A 487 -2.11 14.68 18.84
N VAL A 488 -2.19 15.91 19.36
CA VAL A 488 -2.72 17.06 18.61
C VAL A 488 -1.82 17.37 17.41
N LEU A 489 -0.51 17.55 17.65
CA LEU A 489 0.45 17.88 16.61
C LEU A 489 0.56 16.77 15.53
N GLU A 490 0.53 15.49 15.93
CA GLU A 490 0.47 14.35 15.02
C GLU A 490 -0.81 14.32 14.18
N THR A 491 -1.94 14.69 14.78
CA THR A 491 -3.22 14.81 14.04
C THR A 491 -3.13 15.90 12.98
N MET A 492 -2.50 17.02 13.30
CA MET A 492 -2.25 18.12 12.36
C MET A 492 -1.30 17.69 11.23
N ARG A 493 -0.14 17.13 11.58
CA ARG A 493 0.85 16.66 10.61
C ARG A 493 0.28 15.63 9.64
N LYS A 494 -0.31 14.57 10.16
CA LYS A 494 -0.91 13.47 9.36
C LYS A 494 -2.13 13.91 8.57
N GLY A 495 -2.80 14.96 9.00
CA GLY A 495 -3.91 15.61 8.29
C GLY A 495 -3.47 16.66 7.26
N LEU A 496 -2.17 16.96 7.14
CA LEU A 496 -1.60 18.08 6.38
C LEU A 496 -2.11 19.47 6.84
N ALA A 497 -2.55 19.60 8.09
CA ALA A 497 -2.82 20.90 8.69
C ALA A 497 -1.49 21.56 9.08
N VAL A 498 -0.72 21.97 8.07
CA VAL A 498 0.65 22.51 8.21
C VAL A 498 0.76 23.86 7.48
N HIS A 499 1.53 24.78 8.02
CA HIS A 499 1.70 26.12 7.46
C HIS A 499 2.94 26.17 6.57
N VAL A 500 2.82 25.63 5.35
CA VAL A 500 3.93 25.49 4.37
C VAL A 500 3.49 26.08 3.04
N GLU A 501 4.28 27.02 2.49
CA GLU A 501 3.98 27.70 1.23
C GLU A 501 3.72 26.72 0.07
N ALA A 502 4.54 25.67 -0.05
CA ALA A 502 4.39 24.67 -1.12
C ALA A 502 3.06 23.87 -1.06
N LEU A 503 2.31 23.97 0.03
CA LEU A 503 1.00 23.35 0.22
C LEU A 503 -0.16 24.36 0.20
N GLU A 504 0.11 25.67 0.16
CA GLU A 504 -0.96 26.66 -0.02
C GLU A 504 -1.60 26.51 -1.40
N PRO A 505 -2.93 26.59 -1.53
CA PRO A 505 -3.63 26.25 -2.77
C PRO A 505 -3.05 26.96 -4.00
N THR A 506 -2.91 28.28 -3.97
CA THR A 506 -2.38 29.06 -5.08
C THR A 506 -0.92 28.74 -5.39
N ALA A 507 -0.10 28.56 -4.36
CA ALA A 507 1.32 28.24 -4.53
C ALA A 507 1.55 26.82 -5.05
N ALA A 508 0.77 25.85 -4.56
CA ALA A 508 0.82 24.46 -5.00
C ALA A 508 0.40 24.30 -6.46
N ASP A 509 -0.67 24.98 -6.89
CA ASP A 509 -1.12 24.96 -8.27
C ASP A 509 -0.11 25.64 -9.21
N ALA A 510 0.47 26.77 -8.80
CA ALA A 510 1.54 27.45 -9.53
C ALA A 510 2.79 26.56 -9.62
N LEU A 511 3.16 25.88 -8.54
CA LEU A 511 4.29 24.94 -8.49
C LEU A 511 4.06 23.77 -9.45
N ALA A 512 2.86 23.18 -9.46
CA ALA A 512 2.53 22.09 -10.38
C ALA A 512 2.68 22.52 -11.83
N ASN A 513 2.18 23.69 -12.20
CA ASN A 513 2.29 24.23 -13.57
C ASN A 513 3.76 24.52 -13.94
N ARG A 514 4.52 25.17 -13.06
CA ARG A 514 5.93 25.48 -13.29
C ARG A 514 6.77 24.21 -13.42
N SER A 515 6.49 23.18 -12.62
CA SER A 515 7.24 21.93 -12.66
C SER A 515 7.13 21.20 -14.00
N ARG A 516 5.98 21.28 -14.67
CA ARG A 516 5.77 20.67 -16.00
C ARG A 516 6.64 21.30 -17.09
N GLY A 517 7.01 22.57 -16.95
CA GLY A 517 7.91 23.25 -17.86
C GLY A 517 9.39 23.09 -17.55
N ALA A 518 9.75 22.93 -16.27
CA ALA A 518 11.13 22.91 -15.79
C ALA A 518 11.70 21.52 -15.57
N LEU A 519 10.85 20.53 -15.27
CA LEU A 519 11.26 19.20 -14.81
C LEU A 519 10.70 18.10 -15.73
N ARG A 520 11.38 16.97 -15.76
CA ARG A 520 10.92 15.73 -16.40
C ARG A 520 10.11 14.88 -15.42
N GLU A 521 9.19 14.08 -15.95
CA GLU A 521 8.57 13.01 -15.18
C GLU A 521 9.63 11.95 -14.77
N PRO A 522 9.54 11.37 -13.57
CA PRO A 522 8.45 11.49 -12.60
C PRO A 522 8.60 12.66 -11.59
N TRP A 523 9.58 13.54 -11.75
CA TRP A 523 9.87 14.65 -10.84
C TRP A 523 8.92 15.84 -11.01
N ALA A 524 8.41 16.06 -12.22
CA ALA A 524 7.31 16.99 -12.46
C ALA A 524 5.98 16.44 -11.93
N PHE A 525 5.01 17.31 -11.66
CA PHE A 525 3.64 16.89 -11.45
C PHE A 525 3.02 16.41 -12.77
N PRO A 526 2.52 15.16 -12.85
CA PRO A 526 1.77 14.68 -14.00
C PRO A 526 0.62 15.63 -14.36
N SER A 527 0.28 15.73 -15.65
CA SER A 527 -0.74 16.67 -16.12
C SER A 527 -2.12 16.47 -15.47
N GLN A 528 -2.44 15.26 -15.08
CA GLN A 528 -3.72 14.89 -14.44
C GLN A 528 -3.67 14.93 -12.91
N GLU A 529 -2.51 15.14 -12.30
CA GLU A 529 -2.39 15.19 -10.86
C GLU A 529 -2.76 16.56 -10.34
N VAL A 530 -3.72 16.59 -9.42
CA VAL A 530 -4.05 17.78 -8.62
C VAL A 530 -3.14 17.77 -7.39
N PRO A 531 -2.33 18.82 -7.18
CA PRO A 531 -1.47 18.89 -6.01
C PRO A 531 -2.29 18.88 -4.72
N ARG A 532 -1.72 18.32 -3.66
CA ARG A 532 -2.36 18.35 -2.35
C ARG A 532 -2.16 19.72 -1.71
N HIS A 533 -3.23 20.21 -1.08
CA HIS A 533 -3.25 21.48 -0.37
C HIS A 533 -3.20 21.27 1.14
N ALA A 534 -2.73 22.29 1.85
CA ALA A 534 -2.77 22.32 3.30
C ALA A 534 -4.23 22.33 3.80
N ALA A 535 -4.47 21.55 4.85
CA ALA A 535 -5.71 21.59 5.63
C ALA A 535 -5.58 22.61 6.80
N ALA A 536 -6.66 22.79 7.54
CA ALA A 536 -6.65 23.44 8.84
C ALA A 536 -7.33 22.55 9.89
N LEU A 537 -6.79 22.48 11.09
CA LEU A 537 -7.43 21.80 12.20
C LEU A 537 -8.49 22.72 12.80
N MET A 538 -9.70 22.21 13.00
CA MET A 538 -10.81 22.94 13.60
C MET A 538 -11.41 22.14 14.76
N VAL A 539 -11.58 22.80 15.91
CA VAL A 539 -12.11 22.17 17.12
C VAL A 539 -13.63 22.06 17.06
N GLU A 540 -14.29 23.08 16.52
CA GLU A 540 -15.73 23.06 16.29
C GLU A 540 -16.06 22.98 14.80
N ALA A 541 -17.25 22.48 14.48
CA ALA A 541 -17.73 22.48 13.11
C ALA A 541 -18.14 23.91 12.69
N PRO A 542 -17.70 24.43 11.54
CA PRO A 542 -18.07 25.77 11.10
C PRO A 542 -19.58 25.87 10.87
N LYS A 543 -20.20 26.91 11.40
CA LYS A 543 -21.65 27.13 11.34
C LYS A 543 -22.11 27.82 10.05
N LYS A 544 -21.22 28.57 9.38
CA LYS A 544 -21.53 29.32 8.14
C LYS A 544 -20.39 29.17 7.13
N LYS A 545 -20.77 29.01 5.86
CA LYS A 545 -19.81 29.14 4.74
C LYS A 545 -19.58 30.60 4.44
N HIS A 546 -18.34 31.01 4.29
CA HIS A 546 -18.01 32.34 3.76
C HIS A 546 -18.37 32.39 2.27
N THR A 547 -19.19 33.33 1.87
CA THR A 547 -19.51 33.62 0.46
C THR A 547 -18.33 34.32 -0.19
N GLY A 548 -17.62 33.62 -1.11
CA GLY A 548 -16.56 34.26 -1.90
C GLY A 548 -15.33 33.39 -2.19
N MET A 549 -15.14 32.23 -1.55
CA MET A 549 -14.01 31.34 -1.83
C MET A 549 -14.24 30.46 -3.06
N ARG A 550 -13.22 30.35 -3.93
CA ARG A 550 -13.22 29.49 -5.12
C ARG A 550 -13.15 27.99 -4.81
N SER A 551 -12.72 27.60 -3.61
CA SER A 551 -12.68 26.20 -3.14
C SER A 551 -12.88 26.12 -1.64
N GLU A 552 -13.57 25.06 -1.16
CA GLU A 552 -13.73 24.81 0.29
C GLU A 552 -12.36 24.40 0.87
N PRO A 553 -11.92 25.01 1.99
CA PRO A 553 -10.71 24.60 2.66
C PRO A 553 -10.82 23.17 3.19
N LEU A 554 -9.73 22.42 3.14
CA LEU A 554 -9.64 21.09 3.72
C LEU A 554 -9.61 21.22 5.25
N ILE A 555 -10.46 20.46 5.95
CA ILE A 555 -10.59 20.52 7.41
C ILE A 555 -10.15 19.20 8.04
N VAL A 556 -9.28 19.29 9.05
CA VAL A 556 -9.00 18.23 10.01
C VAL A 556 -9.89 18.47 11.24
N ARG A 557 -10.84 17.58 11.48
CA ARG A 557 -11.79 17.74 12.59
C ARG A 557 -11.16 17.32 13.92
N ALA A 558 -11.25 18.19 14.92
CA ALA A 558 -10.75 17.96 16.27
C ALA A 558 -11.83 18.11 17.34
N GLY A 559 -13.11 18.07 16.98
CA GLY A 559 -14.24 18.18 17.91
C GLY A 559 -14.38 17.00 18.88
N PRO A 560 -15.31 17.07 19.83
CA PRO A 560 -15.47 16.09 20.93
C PRO A 560 -15.72 14.64 20.47
N ARG A 561 -16.22 14.45 19.25
CA ARG A 561 -16.51 13.15 18.63
C ARG A 561 -15.51 12.76 17.54
N SER A 562 -14.44 13.53 17.39
CA SER A 562 -13.40 13.29 16.39
C SER A 562 -12.53 12.07 16.73
N ALA A 563 -11.72 11.65 15.76
CA ALA A 563 -10.71 10.62 15.98
C ALA A 563 -9.68 11.05 17.05
N LEU A 564 -9.35 12.34 17.11
CA LEU A 564 -8.47 12.89 18.15
C LEU A 564 -9.07 12.72 19.54
N ALA A 565 -10.36 13.06 19.72
CA ALA A 565 -11.06 12.90 21.00
C ALA A 565 -11.06 11.44 21.47
N LYS A 566 -11.32 10.51 20.57
CA LYS A 566 -11.27 9.08 20.88
C LYS A 566 -9.86 8.61 21.24
N GLN A 567 -8.83 9.13 20.59
CA GLN A 567 -7.44 8.79 20.92
C GLN A 567 -7.02 9.33 22.30
N LEU A 568 -7.39 10.57 22.64
CA LEU A 568 -7.10 11.16 23.94
C LEU A 568 -7.73 10.35 25.08
N ARG A 569 -8.94 9.84 24.88
CA ARG A 569 -9.63 8.97 25.86
C ARG A 569 -8.99 7.57 25.95
N ARG A 570 -8.65 6.95 24.80
CA ARG A 570 -8.08 5.59 24.74
C ARG A 570 -6.71 5.43 25.38
N ASN A 571 -5.89 6.46 25.30
CA ASN A 571 -4.53 6.38 25.84
C ASN A 571 -4.51 6.51 27.38
N GLY A 572 -5.66 6.34 28.03
CA GLY A 572 -5.76 6.43 29.48
C GLY A 572 -5.55 7.85 30.03
N LEU A 573 -5.46 8.86 29.13
CA LEU A 573 -5.24 10.23 29.52
C LEU A 573 -6.49 10.80 30.19
N TRP A 574 -7.62 10.71 29.50
CA TRP A 574 -8.92 11.17 30.02
C TRP A 574 -10.05 10.26 29.54
N THR A 575 -10.85 9.77 30.48
CA THR A 575 -12.04 8.96 30.19
C THR A 575 -13.25 9.86 29.91
N ALA A 576 -14.25 9.35 29.20
CA ALA A 576 -15.47 10.09 28.92
C ALA A 576 -16.20 10.57 30.20
N ALA A 577 -16.10 9.82 31.30
CA ALA A 577 -16.69 10.19 32.60
C ALA A 577 -16.00 11.40 33.28
N ARG A 578 -14.73 11.69 32.90
CA ARG A 578 -13.94 12.80 33.46
C ARG A 578 -13.84 14.01 32.54
N LEU A 579 -14.27 13.90 31.29
CA LEU A 579 -14.12 14.92 30.27
C LEU A 579 -15.44 15.11 29.55
N SER A 580 -16.19 16.14 29.94
CA SER A 580 -17.39 16.57 29.24
C SER A 580 -17.06 17.11 27.84
N GLU A 581 -18.04 17.29 26.97
CA GLU A 581 -17.81 17.89 25.65
C GLU A 581 -17.25 19.31 25.74
N ALA A 582 -17.78 20.11 26.66
CA ALA A 582 -17.31 21.48 26.89
C ALA A 582 -15.87 21.49 27.43
N ASP A 583 -15.55 20.63 28.40
CA ASP A 583 -14.20 20.51 28.93
C ASP A 583 -13.22 20.00 27.86
N TYR A 584 -13.66 19.11 26.96
CA TYR A 584 -12.84 18.67 25.83
C TYR A 584 -12.50 19.81 24.88
N VAL A 585 -13.49 20.63 24.50
CA VAL A 585 -13.26 21.80 23.63
C VAL A 585 -12.28 22.74 24.29
N ALA A 586 -12.53 23.13 25.55
CA ALA A 586 -11.65 23.99 26.32
C ALA A 586 -10.24 23.39 26.48
N LEU A 587 -10.13 22.07 26.67
CA LEU A 587 -8.84 21.37 26.74
C LEU A 587 -8.05 21.51 25.45
N VAL A 588 -8.67 21.20 24.29
CA VAL A 588 -7.97 21.27 23.01
C VAL A 588 -7.62 22.71 22.64
N GLU A 589 -8.49 23.67 22.91
CA GLU A 589 -8.21 25.09 22.71
C GLU A 589 -7.04 25.57 23.59
N THR A 590 -6.99 25.15 24.86
CA THR A 590 -5.87 25.47 25.76
C THR A 590 -4.57 24.84 25.25
N LEU A 591 -4.59 23.57 24.79
CA LEU A 591 -3.41 22.93 24.20
C LEU A 591 -2.91 23.67 22.96
N LEU A 592 -3.84 24.14 22.09
CA LEU A 592 -3.49 24.88 20.89
C LEU A 592 -2.98 26.30 21.21
N ALA A 593 -3.57 26.97 22.18
CA ALA A 593 -3.10 28.30 22.64
C ALA A 593 -1.69 28.21 23.23
N ALA A 594 -1.46 27.27 24.13
CA ALA A 594 -0.14 27.04 24.71
C ALA A 594 0.90 26.64 23.64
N ALA A 595 0.50 25.79 22.68
CA ALA A 595 1.36 25.43 21.55
C ALA A 595 1.67 26.64 20.63
N ALA A 596 0.75 27.60 20.51
CA ALA A 596 0.97 28.82 19.73
C ALA A 596 1.98 29.77 20.43
N GLU A 597 1.93 29.90 21.76
CA GLU A 597 2.90 30.67 22.54
C GLU A 597 4.34 30.13 22.35
N TYR A 598 4.46 28.80 22.23
CA TYR A 598 5.73 28.12 21.95
C TYR A 598 6.03 27.98 20.45
N GLN A 599 5.28 28.67 19.58
CA GLN A 599 5.47 28.69 18.11
C GLN A 599 5.38 27.29 17.45
N LEU A 600 4.70 26.35 18.08
CA LEU A 600 4.47 25.02 17.52
C LEU A 600 3.31 25.02 16.52
N VAL A 601 2.35 25.89 16.70
CA VAL A 601 1.18 26.04 15.81
C VAL A 601 0.90 27.52 15.52
N VAL A 602 0.20 27.77 14.42
CA VAL A 602 -0.23 29.09 14.01
C VAL A 602 -1.74 29.09 13.73
N SER A 603 -2.40 30.17 14.12
CA SER A 603 -3.80 30.40 13.74
C SER A 603 -3.86 30.90 12.31
N VAL A 604 -4.79 30.40 11.52
CA VAL A 604 -4.99 30.77 10.11
C VAL A 604 -6.47 31.11 9.84
N ASP A 605 -6.65 32.09 8.96
CA ASP A 605 -7.98 32.39 8.45
C ASP A 605 -8.40 31.27 7.46
N THR A 606 -9.49 30.60 7.78
CA THR A 606 -10.06 29.53 6.95
C THR A 606 -11.20 30.03 6.06
N GLY A 607 -11.57 31.30 6.16
CA GLY A 607 -12.75 31.85 5.54
C GLY A 607 -14.08 31.37 6.17
N PHE A 608 -14.03 30.68 7.30
CA PHE A 608 -15.18 30.37 8.14
C PHE A 608 -15.29 31.39 9.28
N ASP A 609 -16.36 31.30 10.05
CA ASP A 609 -16.64 32.14 11.23
C ASP A 609 -15.68 31.86 12.41
N MET A 610 -14.76 30.94 12.27
CA MET A 610 -13.80 30.51 13.28
C MET A 610 -12.41 30.35 12.68
N PRO A 611 -11.34 30.66 13.44
CA PRO A 611 -9.99 30.41 13.01
C PRO A 611 -9.71 28.89 12.92
N GLY A 612 -8.86 28.51 11.99
CA GLY A 612 -8.27 27.18 11.96
C GLY A 612 -6.84 27.21 12.50
N TRP A 613 -6.28 26.04 12.77
CA TRP A 613 -4.93 25.90 13.28
C TRP A 613 -4.09 25.09 12.32
N ARG A 614 -2.83 25.48 12.17
CA ARG A 614 -1.82 24.74 11.40
C ARG A 614 -0.54 24.57 12.18
N LEU A 615 0.10 23.42 12.02
CA LEU A 615 1.43 23.15 12.54
C LEU A 615 2.44 24.12 11.92
N ALA A 616 3.24 24.77 12.73
CA ALA A 616 4.34 25.60 12.25
C ALA A 616 5.45 24.69 11.66
N PRO A 617 6.00 24.99 10.49
CA PRO A 617 6.98 24.10 9.85
C PRO A 617 8.20 23.87 10.74
N ASN A 618 8.69 24.92 11.40
CA ASN A 618 9.88 24.85 12.24
C ASN A 618 9.69 24.03 13.53
N ALA A 619 8.47 23.68 13.88
CA ALA A 619 8.18 22.82 15.03
C ALA A 619 8.59 21.36 14.80
N LEU A 620 8.59 20.89 13.55
CA LEU A 620 8.84 19.49 13.21
C LEU A 620 10.34 19.20 13.03
N ARG A 621 10.76 18.03 13.48
CA ARG A 621 12.04 17.40 13.14
C ARG A 621 11.81 15.93 12.77
N LEU A 622 12.42 15.48 11.67
CA LEU A 622 12.46 14.08 11.33
C LEU A 622 13.78 13.47 11.81
N LEU A 623 13.68 12.52 12.71
CA LEU A 623 14.82 11.85 13.34
C LEU A 623 14.97 10.41 12.84
N PRO A 624 16.21 9.87 12.79
CA PRO A 624 16.42 8.45 12.57
C PRO A 624 15.74 7.62 13.67
N SER A 625 15.14 6.50 13.30
CA SER A 625 14.53 5.57 14.26
C SER A 625 15.05 4.15 14.05
N LYS A 626 15.11 3.37 15.14
CA LYS A 626 15.52 1.94 15.11
C LYS A 626 14.34 0.98 15.25
N GLY A 627 13.11 1.45 15.06
CA GLY A 627 11.91 0.65 15.19
C GLY A 627 10.67 1.50 15.43
N ARG A 628 9.53 0.86 15.55
CA ARG A 628 8.27 1.55 15.84
C ARG A 628 8.07 1.70 17.34
N ALA A 629 7.74 2.91 17.77
CA ALA A 629 7.43 3.20 19.17
C ALA A 629 6.18 2.42 19.68
N ASP A 630 5.25 2.08 18.80
CA ASP A 630 4.03 1.33 19.14
C ASP A 630 4.22 -0.21 19.17
N GLY A 631 5.44 -0.70 18.98
CA GLY A 631 5.76 -2.14 19.01
C GLY A 631 5.16 -2.97 17.87
N ARG A 632 4.49 -2.34 16.90
CA ARG A 632 3.90 -3.06 15.76
C ARG A 632 4.99 -3.63 14.85
N ARG A 633 4.70 -4.80 14.26
CA ARG A 633 5.59 -5.39 13.26
C ARG A 633 5.68 -4.50 12.02
N ILE A 634 6.89 -4.39 11.49
CA ILE A 634 7.18 -3.66 10.24
C ILE A 634 7.20 -4.64 9.07
N ASN A 635 6.98 -4.12 7.86
CA ASN A 635 7.19 -4.89 6.63
C ASN A 635 8.69 -4.97 6.32
N PRO A 636 9.34 -6.17 6.44
CA PRO A 636 10.79 -6.29 6.30
C PRO A 636 11.27 -6.04 4.87
N TYR A 637 10.43 -6.31 3.86
CA TYR A 637 10.77 -6.07 2.46
C TYR A 637 10.99 -4.58 2.19
N PHE A 638 10.01 -3.74 2.54
CA PHE A 638 10.11 -2.30 2.31
C PHE A 638 11.17 -1.64 3.20
N ALA A 639 11.31 -2.07 4.45
CA ALA A 639 12.36 -1.58 5.33
C ALA A 639 13.75 -1.87 4.75
N GLY A 640 13.98 -3.10 4.27
CA GLY A 640 15.21 -3.49 3.61
C GLY A 640 15.44 -2.77 2.27
N LEU A 641 14.37 -2.56 1.48
CA LEU A 641 14.45 -1.85 0.21
C LEU A 641 14.91 -0.40 0.40
N TYR A 642 14.22 0.36 1.26
CA TYR A 642 14.54 1.77 1.46
C TYR A 642 15.90 1.96 2.15
N SER A 643 16.25 1.10 3.13
CA SER A 643 17.55 1.17 3.77
C SER A 643 18.70 0.88 2.79
N SER A 644 18.60 -0.20 2.00
CA SER A 644 19.66 -0.55 1.04
C SER A 644 19.84 0.49 -0.07
N LEU A 645 18.76 1.16 -0.48
CA LEU A 645 18.88 2.27 -1.44
C LEU A 645 19.44 3.52 -0.78
N ALA A 646 19.05 3.81 0.45
CA ALA A 646 19.62 4.94 1.20
C ALA A 646 21.13 4.79 1.46
N ASP A 647 21.63 3.55 1.54
CA ASP A 647 23.07 3.28 1.73
C ASP A 647 23.91 3.52 0.46
N VAL A 648 23.28 3.59 -0.72
CA VAL A 648 23.94 3.82 -2.02
C VAL A 648 23.67 5.20 -2.61
N LEU A 649 22.72 5.94 -2.08
CA LEU A 649 22.45 7.33 -2.40
C LEU A 649 23.34 8.25 -1.58
#